data_794c8fcb867b39fd1adcb5ccc2ce1f65
#
_entry.id   794c8fcb867b39fd1adcb5ccc2ce1f65
#
_cell.length_a   1.000
_cell.length_b   1.000
_cell.length_c   1.000
_cell.angle_alpha   90.00
_cell.angle_beta   90.00
_cell.angle_gamma   90.00
#
_symmetry.space_group_name_H-M   'P 1'
#
loop_
_entity.id
_entity.type
_entity.pdbx_description
1 polymer ?
#
loop_
_entity_poly.entity_id
_entity_poly.type
_entity_poly.pdbx_seq_one_letter_code
_entity_poly.pdbx_strand_id
1 'polypeptide(L)'
;MAPDFRAPLILWLLAACPAEGQKGDDKYPVVNTNYGRLRGMRKDLNNEILGPVVHYLGIPYATPPIGERRFQPPEAPASWTEIRNATTFAPVCPQNLHGMLPGIMLPLWFTENMDVVAGYVQNQSEDCLYLNIYVPLEDDIRDSGKKPVMMFIHGGSYMEGTGNMFDGSVLAAYGNVIVVTLNYRLGVLGFMSTGDPAAKGNYGLLDQIQALRWLEENIGHFGGDPERITIFGSGAGASCVSLLILSHHSEGLFQKAIAQSGTAISSWSVNYEPLKYTRLLAAKVGCDYPENSEMVMCLRRKSYRDLVDQDIQPARYHIAFGPVVDGDVVPDDPEILMEQGEFLNYDILMGVNQGEGLKFVEDTLESEDGISNSYFDFTVSNFVDNLYGFAEGKDVLRETIKFMYTDWADRDNGDMRRKTLLALFTDHQWVAPAVATAKFHAEYESPVYFYAFYHRCQAEGRPEWGEAAHGDEVPYVFGVPMVGATDLFPCNFSKNDVMLSAVVMTYWTNFAKTGDPNQPVPQDTKFIHTKPNRFEEVVWTKFNPKEKQYLHIGLKPRVKDNYRANKVAFWLELVPHLHELNTGLHTSTTTRQPGGPRRVSTTRPPPVTLPPDIDEYDLDNRPRYSPFPGDSRDYSTELSVTVAVGASLLFLNILAFAALYYKRDRRHELRHRRHSPGRGGAPGNDLAHHGPEEELMSLQIKRAGGAPDLEPLRPHDILRPACPPDYTLALRRAPEDAPLPPPPPPPTSVMVPNTISGLPSLHPFNTFPTTAHNNTLPHPHSTTRV
;
A
#
# COMPACT_ATOMS: atom_id res chain seq x y z
N MET A 1 -19.71 60.51 -73.38
CA MET A 1 -19.61 59.04 -73.42
C MET A 1 -18.78 58.61 -72.23
N ALA A 2 -19.40 58.27 -71.13
CA ALA A 2 -18.79 57.68 -69.91
C ALA A 2 -19.25 56.26 -69.84
N PRO A 3 -18.38 55.26 -69.60
CA PRO A 3 -18.79 53.91 -69.40
C PRO A 3 -19.10 53.67 -67.88
N ASP A 4 -20.20 53.05 -67.65
CA ASP A 4 -20.70 52.58 -66.35
C ASP A 4 -19.74 51.60 -65.69
N PHE A 5 -19.26 51.92 -64.47
CA PHE A 5 -18.55 51.07 -63.54
C PHE A 5 -19.51 50.61 -62.45
N ARG A 6 -20.44 49.66 -62.78
CA ARG A 6 -21.30 49.03 -61.74
C ARG A 6 -21.43 47.53 -61.86
N ALA A 7 -20.30 46.84 -61.84
CA ALA A 7 -20.39 45.37 -61.70
C ALA A 7 -19.04 44.71 -61.29
N PRO A 8 -18.51 44.96 -60.10
CA PRO A 8 -17.91 43.88 -59.35
C PRO A 8 -18.13 43.90 -57.85
N LEU A 9 -19.14 44.63 -57.28
CA LEU A 9 -19.34 44.69 -55.84
C LEU A 9 -20.27 43.58 -55.30
N ILE A 10 -20.95 42.82 -56.18
CA ILE A 10 -21.87 41.74 -55.77
C ILE A 10 -21.19 40.39 -55.69
N LEU A 11 -20.04 40.21 -56.34
CA LEU A 11 -19.29 38.95 -56.27
C LEU A 11 -18.38 38.78 -54.96
N TRP A 12 -18.14 39.87 -54.26
CA TRP A 12 -17.36 39.89 -53.02
C TRP A 12 -18.21 39.68 -51.76
N LEU A 13 -19.51 39.82 -51.82
CA LEU A 13 -20.41 39.59 -50.69
C LEU A 13 -20.91 38.12 -50.56
N LEU A 14 -20.60 37.28 -51.55
CA LEU A 14 -20.91 35.84 -51.48
C LEU A 14 -19.71 34.98 -51.06
N ALA A 15 -18.50 35.55 -50.87
CA ALA A 15 -17.32 34.83 -50.41
C ALA A 15 -17.00 35.01 -48.90
N ALA A 16 -17.86 35.73 -48.18
CA ALA A 16 -17.77 35.88 -46.74
C ALA A 16 -18.95 35.22 -46.01
N CYS A 17 -19.30 33.99 -46.43
CA CYS A 17 -19.87 33.05 -45.46
C CYS A 17 -18.71 32.66 -44.53
N PRO A 18 -18.76 32.99 -43.23
CA PRO A 18 -17.92 32.26 -42.31
C PRO A 18 -18.25 30.80 -42.54
N ALA A 19 -17.28 30.00 -42.93
CA ALA A 19 -17.35 28.58 -42.72
C ALA A 19 -17.72 28.47 -41.22
N GLU A 20 -18.95 28.13 -40.90
CA GLU A 20 -19.29 27.52 -39.64
C GLU A 20 -18.40 26.28 -39.58
N GLY A 21 -17.18 26.51 -39.05
CA GLY A 21 -16.34 25.43 -38.58
C GLY A 21 -17.25 24.58 -37.75
N GLN A 22 -17.43 23.37 -38.18
CA GLN A 22 -18.02 22.32 -37.39
C GLN A 22 -17.56 22.53 -35.93
N LYS A 23 -18.44 23.10 -35.08
CA LYS A 23 -18.49 22.81 -33.66
C LYS A 23 -18.90 21.35 -33.52
N GLY A 24 -18.08 20.49 -34.12
CA GLY A 24 -18.19 19.05 -34.00
C GLY A 24 -17.59 18.65 -32.70
N ASP A 25 -18.42 18.36 -31.80
CA ASP A 25 -18.31 17.35 -30.82
C ASP A 25 -17.14 17.46 -29.83
N ASP A 26 -16.95 18.60 -29.16
CA ASP A 26 -16.09 18.79 -28.00
C ASP A 26 -16.40 17.76 -26.88
N LYS A 27 -17.57 17.12 -26.92
CA LYS A 27 -18.03 16.13 -25.95
C LYS A 27 -17.39 14.74 -26.16
N TYR A 28 -17.08 14.39 -27.43
CA TYR A 28 -16.58 13.06 -27.77
C TYR A 28 -15.30 13.13 -28.61
N PRO A 29 -14.18 13.54 -28.01
CA PRO A 29 -12.91 13.65 -28.72
C PRO A 29 -12.46 12.29 -29.25
N VAL A 30 -11.82 12.31 -30.43
CA VAL A 30 -11.28 11.13 -31.08
C VAL A 30 -9.76 11.22 -31.13
N VAL A 31 -9.09 10.15 -30.73
CA VAL A 31 -7.63 10.01 -30.75
C VAL A 31 -7.25 8.86 -31.69
N ASN A 32 -6.12 8.99 -32.36
CA ASN A 32 -5.54 7.93 -33.17
C ASN A 32 -4.47 7.20 -32.33
N THR A 33 -4.50 5.89 -32.32
CA THR A 33 -3.45 5.05 -31.73
C THR A 33 -2.80 4.20 -32.82
N ASN A 34 -1.73 3.51 -32.49
CA ASN A 34 -1.07 2.58 -33.43
C ASN A 34 -1.98 1.40 -33.82
N TYR A 35 -3.02 1.13 -33.05
CA TYR A 35 -3.95 0.02 -33.27
C TYR A 35 -5.25 0.46 -33.93
N GLY A 36 -5.61 1.74 -33.86
CA GLY A 36 -6.84 2.27 -34.43
C GLY A 36 -7.35 3.52 -33.74
N ARG A 37 -8.53 3.98 -34.14
CA ARG A 37 -9.13 5.22 -33.61
C ARG A 37 -10.01 4.91 -32.40
N LEU A 38 -9.89 5.77 -31.37
CA LEU A 38 -10.68 5.70 -30.13
C LEU A 38 -11.50 6.98 -29.95
N ARG A 39 -12.75 6.82 -29.56
CA ARG A 39 -13.63 7.93 -29.19
C ARG A 39 -13.80 7.93 -27.68
N GLY A 40 -13.33 9.01 -27.02
CA GLY A 40 -13.51 9.23 -25.58
C GLY A 40 -14.78 10.03 -25.27
N MET A 41 -14.91 10.40 -24.01
CA MET A 41 -15.99 11.21 -23.49
C MET A 41 -15.44 12.26 -22.52
N ARG A 42 -15.73 13.54 -22.80
CA ARG A 42 -15.45 14.64 -21.89
C ARG A 42 -16.40 14.58 -20.70
N LYS A 43 -15.83 14.66 -19.49
CA LYS A 43 -16.55 14.74 -18.21
C LYS A 43 -16.15 16.02 -17.48
N ASP A 44 -17.14 16.83 -17.14
CA ASP A 44 -16.94 17.96 -16.25
C ASP A 44 -17.05 17.45 -14.80
N LEU A 45 -16.15 17.88 -13.92
CA LEU A 45 -16.14 17.48 -12.53
C LEU A 45 -17.05 18.41 -11.71
N ASN A 46 -17.78 17.85 -10.75
CA ASN A 46 -18.64 18.60 -9.83
C ASN A 46 -17.81 19.40 -8.79
N ASN A 47 -16.86 20.16 -9.29
CA ASN A 47 -15.95 20.98 -8.48
C ASN A 47 -15.60 22.23 -9.29
N GLU A 48 -15.80 23.42 -8.72
CA GLU A 48 -15.58 24.70 -9.42
C GLU A 48 -14.12 24.98 -9.80
N ILE A 49 -13.19 24.19 -9.27
CA ILE A 49 -11.77 24.44 -9.33
C ILE A 49 -11.05 23.41 -10.20
N LEU A 50 -11.65 22.24 -10.40
CA LEU A 50 -11.08 21.17 -11.22
C LEU A 50 -11.58 21.31 -12.66
N GLY A 51 -10.67 21.37 -13.59
CA GLY A 51 -10.96 21.36 -15.02
C GLY A 51 -11.58 20.04 -15.50
N PRO A 52 -12.15 20.06 -16.71
CA PRO A 52 -12.75 18.88 -17.31
C PRO A 52 -11.69 17.83 -17.68
N VAL A 53 -12.10 16.56 -17.69
CA VAL A 53 -11.25 15.40 -18.01
C VAL A 53 -11.89 14.61 -19.15
N VAL A 54 -11.08 14.13 -20.09
CA VAL A 54 -11.54 13.16 -21.09
C VAL A 54 -11.29 11.75 -20.59
N HIS A 55 -12.33 10.96 -20.58
CA HIS A 55 -12.30 9.54 -20.28
C HIS A 55 -12.17 8.73 -21.56
N TYR A 56 -11.18 7.85 -21.61
CA TYR A 56 -11.09 6.78 -22.59
C TYR A 56 -11.11 5.46 -21.83
N LEU A 57 -12.26 4.79 -21.82
CA LEU A 57 -12.54 3.61 -20.99
C LEU A 57 -12.60 2.34 -21.84
N GLY A 58 -12.06 1.24 -21.31
CA GLY A 58 -12.14 -0.07 -21.99
C GLY A 58 -11.31 -0.14 -23.27
N ILE A 59 -10.06 0.31 -23.21
CA ILE A 59 -9.09 0.23 -24.31
C ILE A 59 -8.37 -1.12 -24.24
N PRO A 60 -8.41 -1.97 -25.28
CA PRO A 60 -7.66 -3.22 -25.26
C PRO A 60 -6.15 -2.95 -25.39
N TYR A 61 -5.36 -3.49 -24.49
CA TYR A 61 -3.90 -3.43 -24.54
C TYR A 61 -3.25 -4.79 -24.91
N ALA A 62 -4.05 -5.85 -24.95
CA ALA A 62 -3.63 -7.18 -25.33
C ALA A 62 -4.74 -7.93 -26.07
N THR A 63 -4.36 -8.99 -26.77
CA THR A 63 -5.29 -9.97 -27.33
C THR A 63 -5.98 -10.75 -26.21
N PRO A 64 -7.29 -11.07 -26.30
CA PRO A 64 -7.98 -11.84 -25.28
C PRO A 64 -7.29 -13.17 -24.96
N PRO A 65 -6.96 -13.46 -23.68
CA PRO A 65 -6.22 -14.66 -23.27
C PRO A 65 -7.14 -15.88 -23.12
N ILE A 66 -7.89 -16.22 -24.17
CA ILE A 66 -8.87 -17.29 -24.20
C ILE A 66 -8.36 -18.53 -24.94
N GLY A 67 -8.90 -19.72 -24.62
CA GLY A 67 -8.57 -20.96 -25.30
C GLY A 67 -7.09 -21.33 -25.15
N GLU A 68 -6.36 -21.46 -26.25
CA GLU A 68 -4.93 -21.83 -26.22
C GLU A 68 -4.03 -20.73 -25.64
N ARG A 69 -4.52 -19.47 -25.58
CA ARG A 69 -3.79 -18.36 -24.94
C ARG A 69 -3.96 -18.31 -23.43
N ARG A 70 -4.87 -19.10 -22.85
CA ARG A 70 -4.98 -19.25 -21.39
C ARG A 70 -3.68 -19.86 -20.85
N PHE A 71 -3.14 -19.34 -19.76
CA PHE A 71 -1.84 -19.72 -19.19
C PHE A 71 -0.67 -19.54 -20.18
N GLN A 72 -0.74 -18.45 -20.97
CA GLN A 72 0.34 -18.00 -21.83
C GLN A 72 0.61 -16.50 -21.62
N PRO A 73 1.81 -16.00 -21.94
CA PRO A 73 2.09 -14.58 -22.00
C PRO A 73 1.09 -13.83 -22.89
N PRO A 74 0.78 -12.55 -22.57
CA PRO A 74 -0.10 -11.75 -23.41
C PRO A 74 0.55 -11.41 -24.75
N GLU A 75 -0.28 -11.27 -25.77
CA GLU A 75 0.09 -10.79 -27.11
C GLU A 75 -0.49 -9.41 -27.35
N ALA A 76 0.17 -8.56 -28.15
CA ALA A 76 -0.34 -7.25 -28.55
C ALA A 76 -1.75 -7.35 -29.17
N PRO A 77 -2.62 -6.32 -29.01
CA PRO A 77 -3.98 -6.37 -29.53
C PRO A 77 -3.99 -6.30 -31.06
N ALA A 78 -5.02 -6.87 -31.69
CA ALA A 78 -5.25 -6.70 -33.11
C ALA A 78 -5.66 -5.25 -33.43
N SER A 79 -5.19 -4.73 -34.59
CA SER A 79 -5.59 -3.41 -35.08
C SER A 79 -7.03 -3.41 -35.57
N TRP A 80 -7.71 -2.27 -35.46
CA TRP A 80 -9.08 -2.06 -35.95
C TRP A 80 -9.18 -0.82 -36.86
N THR A 81 -10.11 -0.85 -37.80
CA THR A 81 -10.27 0.19 -38.83
C THR A 81 -11.33 1.23 -38.49
N GLU A 82 -12.38 0.82 -37.78
CA GLU A 82 -13.47 1.70 -37.38
C GLU A 82 -13.14 2.46 -36.10
N ILE A 83 -13.91 3.55 -35.84
CA ILE A 83 -13.77 4.25 -34.56
C ILE A 83 -14.38 3.39 -33.44
N ARG A 84 -13.55 2.93 -32.51
CA ARG A 84 -13.99 2.20 -31.32
C ARG A 84 -14.44 3.19 -30.25
N ASN A 85 -15.63 2.99 -29.71
CA ASN A 85 -16.13 3.79 -28.60
C ASN A 85 -15.43 3.34 -27.31
N ALA A 86 -14.69 4.26 -26.69
CA ALA A 86 -14.00 4.07 -25.41
C ALA A 86 -14.68 4.91 -24.34
N THR A 87 -15.99 4.71 -24.15
CA THR A 87 -16.85 5.52 -23.27
C THR A 87 -17.46 4.73 -22.10
N THR A 88 -17.21 3.43 -22.06
CA THR A 88 -17.72 2.52 -21.02
C THR A 88 -16.62 1.56 -20.61
N PHE A 89 -16.64 1.12 -19.36
CA PHE A 89 -15.72 0.10 -18.86
C PHE A 89 -15.90 -1.23 -19.60
N ALA A 90 -14.78 -1.92 -19.81
CA ALA A 90 -14.76 -3.29 -20.29
C ALA A 90 -15.09 -4.28 -19.17
N PRO A 91 -15.41 -5.55 -19.52
CA PRO A 91 -15.55 -6.61 -18.51
C PRO A 91 -14.29 -6.75 -17.65
N VAL A 92 -14.48 -7.17 -16.41
CA VAL A 92 -13.40 -7.44 -15.47
C VAL A 92 -12.90 -8.88 -15.58
N CYS A 93 -11.68 -9.12 -15.13
CA CYS A 93 -11.11 -10.45 -15.13
C CYS A 93 -11.84 -11.38 -14.15
N PRO A 94 -11.98 -12.69 -14.48
CA PRO A 94 -12.70 -13.62 -13.63
C PRO A 94 -12.13 -13.71 -12.23
N GLN A 95 -13.03 -13.68 -11.24
CA GLN A 95 -12.71 -13.66 -9.82
C GLN A 95 -13.89 -14.19 -8.99
N ASN A 96 -13.62 -14.70 -7.79
CA ASN A 96 -14.62 -15.26 -6.89
C ASN A 96 -14.62 -14.52 -5.54
N LEU A 97 -15.58 -13.62 -5.37
CA LEU A 97 -15.70 -12.87 -4.11
C LEU A 97 -16.13 -13.75 -2.91
N HIS A 98 -16.78 -14.89 -3.16
CA HIS A 98 -17.20 -15.80 -2.09
C HIS A 98 -16.08 -16.71 -1.57
N GLY A 99 -15.03 -16.89 -2.39
CA GLY A 99 -13.83 -17.66 -2.03
C GLY A 99 -12.69 -16.81 -1.54
N MET A 100 -12.93 -15.52 -1.25
CA MET A 100 -11.89 -14.62 -0.76
C MET A 100 -11.29 -15.15 0.54
N LEU A 101 -9.99 -15.06 0.59
CA LEU A 101 -9.25 -15.26 1.82
C LEU A 101 -9.71 -14.23 2.86
N PRO A 102 -9.97 -14.64 4.11
CA PRO A 102 -10.38 -13.69 5.12
C PRO A 102 -9.36 -12.57 5.20
N GLY A 103 -9.73 -11.45 4.67
CA GLY A 103 -9.29 -10.08 4.79
C GLY A 103 -7.82 -9.71 4.95
N ILE A 104 -6.88 -10.63 4.81
CA ILE A 104 -5.48 -10.44 5.23
C ILE A 104 -4.77 -9.32 4.44
N MET A 105 -5.04 -9.22 3.14
CA MET A 105 -4.39 -8.26 2.23
C MET A 105 -5.38 -7.31 1.58
N LEU A 106 -6.66 -7.45 1.89
CA LEU A 106 -7.71 -6.62 1.32
C LEU A 106 -7.80 -5.30 2.07
N PRO A 107 -7.90 -4.18 1.35
CA PRO A 107 -8.18 -2.90 1.96
C PRO A 107 -9.47 -2.94 2.78
N LEU A 108 -9.49 -2.21 3.88
CA LEU A 108 -10.67 -2.18 4.76
C LEU A 108 -11.92 -1.69 4.02
N TRP A 109 -11.79 -0.66 3.18
CA TRP A 109 -12.89 -0.15 2.34
C TRP A 109 -13.45 -1.20 1.37
N PHE A 110 -12.64 -2.17 0.96
CA PHE A 110 -13.08 -3.27 0.09
C PHE A 110 -13.97 -4.26 0.87
N THR A 111 -13.54 -4.67 2.05
CA THR A 111 -14.25 -5.66 2.87
C THR A 111 -15.49 -5.09 3.55
N GLU A 112 -15.51 -3.81 3.91
CA GLU A 112 -16.68 -3.14 4.49
C GLU A 112 -17.80 -2.88 3.48
N ASN A 113 -17.50 -2.85 2.17
CA ASN A 113 -18.44 -2.49 1.10
C ASN A 113 -18.61 -3.60 0.07
N MET A 114 -18.70 -4.85 0.51
CA MET A 114 -18.73 -6.04 -0.36
C MET A 114 -19.85 -6.03 -1.42
N ASP A 115 -21.03 -5.53 -1.08
CA ASP A 115 -22.15 -5.45 -2.03
C ASP A 115 -21.85 -4.45 -3.17
N VAL A 116 -21.19 -3.33 -2.83
CA VAL A 116 -20.75 -2.34 -3.82
C VAL A 116 -19.64 -2.93 -4.69
N VAL A 117 -18.66 -3.57 -4.08
CA VAL A 117 -17.56 -4.25 -4.78
C VAL A 117 -18.10 -5.31 -5.74
N ALA A 118 -19.06 -6.13 -5.28
CA ALA A 118 -19.72 -7.12 -6.12
C ALA A 118 -20.37 -6.49 -7.36
N GLY A 119 -20.94 -5.30 -7.23
CA GLY A 119 -21.48 -4.54 -8.37
C GLY A 119 -20.42 -4.21 -9.42
N TYR A 120 -19.22 -3.80 -9.00
CA TYR A 120 -18.11 -3.48 -9.90
C TYR A 120 -17.55 -4.70 -10.66
N VAL A 121 -17.60 -5.88 -10.07
CA VAL A 121 -17.03 -7.11 -10.62
C VAL A 121 -18.06 -8.09 -11.17
N GLN A 122 -19.30 -7.65 -11.36
CA GLN A 122 -20.39 -8.50 -11.83
C GLN A 122 -20.20 -8.98 -13.28
N ASN A 123 -19.71 -8.09 -14.17
CA ASN A 123 -19.53 -8.36 -15.59
C ASN A 123 -18.13 -8.93 -15.84
N GLN A 124 -17.97 -10.26 -15.69
CA GLN A 124 -16.69 -10.96 -15.81
C GLN A 124 -16.52 -11.65 -17.15
N SER A 125 -15.29 -11.60 -17.68
CA SER A 125 -14.88 -12.32 -18.89
C SER A 125 -13.38 -12.59 -18.86
N GLU A 126 -12.91 -13.68 -19.50
CA GLU A 126 -11.48 -13.83 -19.77
C GLU A 126 -10.97 -12.81 -20.81
N ASP A 127 -11.87 -12.25 -21.65
CA ASP A 127 -11.59 -11.06 -22.46
C ASP A 127 -11.69 -9.82 -21.58
N CYS A 128 -10.65 -9.58 -20.77
CA CYS A 128 -10.61 -8.57 -19.72
C CYS A 128 -9.37 -7.65 -19.76
N LEU A 129 -8.42 -7.87 -20.68
CA LEU A 129 -7.16 -7.13 -20.73
C LEU A 129 -7.34 -5.75 -21.35
N TYR A 130 -7.90 -4.86 -20.54
CA TYR A 130 -8.27 -3.50 -20.93
C TYR A 130 -7.72 -2.49 -19.92
N LEU A 131 -7.44 -1.28 -20.41
CA LEU A 131 -7.05 -0.14 -19.59
C LEU A 131 -7.98 1.06 -19.81
N ASN A 132 -7.95 1.99 -18.86
CA ASN A 132 -8.70 3.24 -18.88
C ASN A 132 -7.72 4.40 -18.76
N ILE A 133 -7.96 5.49 -19.51
CA ILE A 133 -7.09 6.67 -19.52
C ILE A 133 -7.93 7.90 -19.18
N TYR A 134 -7.44 8.70 -18.25
CA TYR A 134 -8.03 9.96 -17.79
C TYR A 134 -7.10 11.10 -18.15
N VAL A 135 -7.52 11.94 -19.12
CA VAL A 135 -6.70 13.02 -19.67
C VAL A 135 -7.26 14.38 -19.26
N PRO A 136 -6.53 15.20 -18.49
CA PRO A 136 -6.98 16.56 -18.16
C PRO A 136 -6.93 17.46 -19.38
N LEU A 137 -7.98 18.30 -19.57
CA LEU A 137 -8.10 19.20 -20.73
C LEU A 137 -7.52 20.59 -20.48
N GLU A 138 -7.46 21.03 -19.23
CA GLU A 138 -6.83 22.30 -18.91
C GLU A 138 -5.32 22.11 -18.83
N ASP A 139 -4.60 22.94 -19.59
CA ASP A 139 -3.15 23.00 -19.49
C ASP A 139 -2.77 23.99 -18.38
N ASP A 140 -1.88 23.60 -17.50
CA ASP A 140 -1.18 24.55 -16.64
C ASP A 140 -0.35 25.46 -17.58
N ILE A 141 -0.58 26.76 -17.53
CA ILE A 141 0.13 27.77 -18.35
C ILE A 141 1.67 27.63 -18.19
N ARG A 142 2.11 26.99 -17.14
CA ARG A 142 3.52 26.75 -16.81
C ARG A 142 4.08 25.46 -17.40
N ASP A 143 3.23 24.52 -17.83
CA ASP A 143 3.64 23.22 -18.36
C ASP A 143 2.90 22.94 -19.68
N SER A 144 3.38 23.60 -20.75
CA SER A 144 2.83 23.42 -22.10
C SER A 144 3.37 22.17 -22.82
N GLY A 145 4.05 21.30 -22.13
CA GLY A 145 4.67 20.08 -22.65
C GLY A 145 3.76 18.86 -22.62
N LYS A 146 4.32 17.71 -22.99
CA LYS A 146 3.67 16.42 -22.78
C LYS A 146 3.47 16.19 -21.26
N LYS A 147 2.35 15.55 -20.88
CA LYS A 147 1.99 15.32 -19.48
C LYS A 147 2.66 14.07 -18.92
N PRO A 148 3.13 14.06 -17.67
CA PRO A 148 3.53 12.83 -16.99
C PRO A 148 2.36 11.86 -16.91
N VAL A 149 2.66 10.56 -16.87
CA VAL A 149 1.68 9.48 -16.85
C VAL A 149 1.81 8.72 -15.54
N MET A 150 0.70 8.45 -14.89
CA MET A 150 0.63 7.66 -13.67
C MET A 150 -0.25 6.43 -13.90
N MET A 151 0.34 5.24 -13.95
CA MET A 151 -0.38 3.97 -14.14
C MET A 151 -0.62 3.29 -12.79
N PHE A 152 -1.90 3.16 -12.41
CA PHE A 152 -2.32 2.50 -11.19
C PHE A 152 -2.51 1.01 -11.38
N ILE A 153 -1.81 0.21 -10.59
CA ILE A 153 -1.94 -1.23 -10.49
C ILE A 153 -2.79 -1.53 -9.26
N HIS A 154 -4.03 -2.02 -9.48
CA HIS A 154 -4.93 -2.28 -8.37
C HIS A 154 -4.43 -3.42 -7.48
N GLY A 155 -4.78 -3.35 -6.20
CA GLY A 155 -4.57 -4.42 -5.23
C GLY A 155 -5.70 -5.44 -5.24
N GLY A 156 -5.92 -6.01 -4.13
CA GLY A 156 -6.69 -7.21 -3.86
C GLY A 156 -5.70 -8.25 -3.33
N SER A 157 -6.05 -9.51 -3.26
CA SER A 157 -5.09 -10.55 -2.89
C SER A 157 -4.44 -11.24 -4.10
N TYR A 158 -4.28 -10.55 -5.21
CA TYR A 158 -4.00 -11.06 -6.57
C TYR A 158 -5.13 -11.91 -7.16
N MET A 159 -6.18 -12.14 -6.40
CA MET A 159 -7.32 -13.00 -6.78
C MET A 159 -8.58 -12.20 -7.12
N GLU A 160 -8.67 -10.96 -6.67
CA GLU A 160 -9.81 -10.07 -6.86
C GLU A 160 -9.36 -8.62 -7.13
N GLY A 161 -10.31 -7.79 -7.58
CA GLY A 161 -10.11 -6.39 -7.89
C GLY A 161 -10.27 -6.06 -9.36
N THR A 162 -10.23 -4.78 -9.69
CA THR A 162 -10.33 -4.24 -11.05
C THR A 162 -9.89 -2.79 -11.07
N GLY A 163 -9.27 -2.35 -12.16
CA GLY A 163 -8.99 -0.93 -12.41
C GLY A 163 -10.25 -0.07 -12.57
N ASN A 164 -11.40 -0.69 -12.82
CA ASN A 164 -12.68 0.02 -13.01
C ASN A 164 -13.24 0.63 -11.71
N MET A 165 -12.73 0.24 -10.54
CA MET A 165 -13.11 0.81 -9.24
C MET A 165 -12.54 2.21 -8.99
N PHE A 166 -11.52 2.63 -9.73
CA PHE A 166 -10.74 3.83 -9.44
C PHE A 166 -10.93 4.88 -10.52
N ASP A 167 -11.63 5.98 -10.18
CA ASP A 167 -11.81 7.14 -11.06
C ASP A 167 -10.59 8.08 -10.94
N GLY A 168 -9.74 8.10 -11.96
CA GLY A 168 -8.53 8.93 -12.03
C GLY A 168 -8.77 10.40 -12.33
N SER A 169 -10.03 10.85 -12.50
CA SER A 169 -10.35 12.19 -12.98
C SER A 169 -9.86 13.31 -12.07
N VAL A 170 -10.05 13.15 -10.74
CA VAL A 170 -9.66 14.20 -9.78
C VAL A 170 -8.15 14.32 -9.71
N LEU A 171 -7.44 13.19 -9.59
CA LEU A 171 -5.98 13.17 -9.58
C LEU A 171 -5.40 13.74 -10.88
N ALA A 172 -5.99 13.41 -12.04
CA ALA A 172 -5.58 13.93 -13.34
C ALA A 172 -5.79 15.45 -13.45
N ALA A 173 -6.98 15.94 -13.13
CA ALA A 173 -7.31 17.36 -13.20
C ALA A 173 -6.50 18.20 -12.20
N TYR A 174 -6.38 17.73 -10.95
CA TYR A 174 -5.66 18.41 -9.90
C TYR A 174 -4.16 18.47 -10.17
N GLY A 175 -3.58 17.33 -10.54
CA GLY A 175 -2.13 17.17 -10.72
C GLY A 175 -1.61 17.57 -12.10
N ASN A 176 -2.48 17.82 -13.09
CA ASN A 176 -2.12 17.98 -14.51
C ASN A 176 -1.26 16.80 -15.01
N VAL A 177 -1.71 15.58 -14.73
CA VAL A 177 -1.09 14.33 -15.15
C VAL A 177 -2.12 13.45 -15.86
N ILE A 178 -1.68 12.54 -16.71
CA ILE A 178 -2.55 11.49 -17.25
C ILE A 178 -2.57 10.34 -16.25
N VAL A 179 -3.78 9.90 -15.86
CA VAL A 179 -3.96 8.74 -14.97
C VAL A 179 -4.44 7.56 -15.81
N VAL A 180 -3.85 6.41 -15.59
CA VAL A 180 -4.21 5.16 -16.24
C VAL A 180 -4.56 4.12 -15.17
N THR A 181 -5.65 3.38 -15.36
CA THR A 181 -5.99 2.20 -14.57
C THR A 181 -6.13 1.01 -15.50
N LEU A 182 -5.88 -0.21 -15.03
CA LEU A 182 -5.91 -1.39 -15.89
C LEU A 182 -6.54 -2.59 -15.18
N ASN A 183 -7.00 -3.55 -15.95
CA ASN A 183 -7.28 -4.91 -15.51
C ASN A 183 -6.13 -5.81 -15.93
N TYR A 184 -5.79 -6.79 -15.10
CA TYR A 184 -4.82 -7.85 -15.40
C TYR A 184 -5.35 -9.18 -14.88
N ARG A 185 -4.88 -10.29 -15.41
CA ARG A 185 -5.36 -11.62 -15.00
C ARG A 185 -5.07 -11.89 -13.54
N LEU A 186 -6.07 -12.44 -12.86
CA LEU A 186 -6.12 -12.67 -11.43
C LEU A 186 -6.14 -14.16 -11.10
N GLY A 187 -5.81 -14.48 -9.86
CA GLY A 187 -5.94 -15.81 -9.28
C GLY A 187 -5.30 -16.90 -10.15
N VAL A 188 -6.00 -18.00 -10.30
CA VAL A 188 -5.52 -19.15 -11.10
C VAL A 188 -5.23 -18.79 -12.56
N LEU A 189 -6.03 -17.87 -13.15
CA LEU A 189 -5.84 -17.48 -14.55
C LEU A 189 -4.60 -16.60 -14.78
N GLY A 190 -4.22 -15.82 -13.75
CA GLY A 190 -3.09 -14.91 -13.78
C GLY A 190 -1.79 -15.47 -13.22
N PHE A 191 -1.86 -16.42 -12.30
CA PHE A 191 -0.69 -16.79 -11.48
C PHE A 191 -0.51 -18.29 -11.26
N MET A 192 -1.34 -19.15 -11.88
CA MET A 192 -1.13 -20.59 -11.78
C MET A 192 0.26 -20.96 -12.35
N SER A 193 1.02 -21.74 -11.57
CA SER A 193 2.33 -22.21 -11.99
C SER A 193 2.54 -23.66 -11.58
N THR A 194 3.30 -24.39 -12.42
CA THR A 194 3.78 -25.74 -12.13
C THR A 194 5.26 -25.75 -11.71
N GLY A 195 5.92 -24.56 -11.67
CA GLY A 195 7.35 -24.45 -11.40
C GLY A 195 8.24 -25.00 -12.52
N ASP A 196 7.65 -25.27 -13.70
CA ASP A 196 8.33 -25.81 -14.87
C ASP A 196 7.79 -25.17 -16.18
N PRO A 197 8.34 -25.49 -17.36
CA PRO A 197 7.88 -24.92 -18.63
C PRO A 197 6.44 -25.23 -19.03
N ALA A 198 5.74 -26.16 -18.37
CA ALA A 198 4.33 -26.46 -18.69
C ALA A 198 3.41 -25.28 -18.34
N ALA A 199 3.71 -24.62 -17.20
CA ALA A 199 3.09 -23.34 -16.82
C ALA A 199 4.06 -22.59 -15.92
N LYS A 200 4.80 -21.60 -16.45
CA LYS A 200 5.78 -20.80 -15.69
C LYS A 200 5.11 -19.96 -14.61
N GLY A 201 3.91 -19.42 -14.87
CA GLY A 201 3.23 -18.48 -13.97
C GLY A 201 3.42 -17.02 -14.37
N ASN A 202 3.14 -16.09 -13.44
CA ASN A 202 3.35 -14.64 -13.59
C ASN A 202 2.61 -13.98 -14.76
N TYR A 203 1.55 -14.61 -15.30
CA TYR A 203 0.83 -14.06 -16.46
C TYR A 203 0.19 -12.70 -16.14
N GLY A 204 -0.27 -12.49 -14.90
CA GLY A 204 -0.78 -11.21 -14.44
C GLY A 204 0.28 -10.10 -14.40
N LEU A 205 1.53 -10.40 -14.03
CA LEU A 205 2.65 -9.45 -14.12
C LEU A 205 2.99 -9.15 -15.58
N LEU A 206 3.01 -10.17 -16.43
CA LEU A 206 3.23 -10.00 -17.87
C LEU A 206 2.14 -9.15 -18.52
N ASP A 207 0.88 -9.24 -18.08
CA ASP A 207 -0.21 -8.38 -18.52
C ASP A 207 0.06 -6.91 -18.17
N GLN A 208 0.57 -6.64 -16.96
CA GLN A 208 0.96 -5.29 -16.53
C GLN A 208 2.13 -4.76 -17.39
N ILE A 209 3.12 -5.59 -17.68
CA ILE A 209 4.24 -5.26 -18.58
C ILE A 209 3.72 -4.97 -20.00
N GLN A 210 2.77 -5.76 -20.51
CA GLN A 210 2.16 -5.52 -21.82
C GLN A 210 1.37 -4.20 -21.85
N ALA A 211 0.69 -3.83 -20.77
CA ALA A 211 0.04 -2.53 -20.64
C ALA A 211 1.06 -1.38 -20.67
N LEU A 212 2.22 -1.54 -20.03
CA LEU A 212 3.30 -0.56 -20.07
C LEU A 212 3.87 -0.40 -21.48
N ARG A 213 4.11 -1.49 -22.21
CA ARG A 213 4.53 -1.44 -23.63
C ARG A 213 3.49 -0.72 -24.49
N TRP A 214 2.21 -1.01 -24.26
CA TRP A 214 1.13 -0.29 -24.96
C TRP A 214 1.16 1.21 -24.65
N LEU A 215 1.42 1.62 -23.40
CA LEU A 215 1.55 3.03 -23.01
C LEU A 215 2.76 3.68 -23.67
N GLU A 216 3.92 3.05 -23.67
CA GLU A 216 5.13 3.56 -24.34
C GLU A 216 4.82 3.88 -25.81
N GLU A 217 4.16 2.97 -26.53
CA GLU A 217 3.83 3.10 -27.94
C GLU A 217 2.73 4.14 -28.24
N ASN A 218 1.77 4.36 -27.31
CA ASN A 218 0.52 5.04 -27.66
C ASN A 218 0.21 6.28 -26.81
N ILE A 219 0.77 6.43 -25.60
CA ILE A 219 0.35 7.49 -24.68
C ILE A 219 0.66 8.89 -25.20
N GLY A 220 1.64 9.00 -26.09
CA GLY A 220 1.97 10.23 -26.80
C GLY A 220 0.82 10.79 -27.63
N HIS A 221 -0.08 9.97 -28.15
CA HIS A 221 -1.28 10.39 -28.88
C HIS A 221 -2.35 11.05 -27.98
N PHE A 222 -2.29 10.78 -26.66
CA PHE A 222 -3.14 11.38 -25.64
C PHE A 222 -2.51 12.61 -24.98
N GLY A 223 -1.34 13.06 -25.47
CA GLY A 223 -0.57 14.16 -24.89
C GLY A 223 0.31 13.75 -23.70
N GLY A 224 0.45 12.44 -23.46
CA GLY A 224 1.33 11.89 -22.43
C GLY A 224 2.79 11.79 -22.87
N ASP A 225 3.68 11.71 -21.90
CA ASP A 225 5.12 11.58 -22.08
C ASP A 225 5.56 10.14 -21.75
N PRO A 226 5.95 9.32 -22.74
CA PRO A 226 6.40 7.96 -22.49
C PRO A 226 7.70 7.89 -21.67
N GLU A 227 8.50 8.97 -21.66
CA GLU A 227 9.72 9.07 -20.86
C GLU A 227 9.45 9.50 -19.40
N ARG A 228 8.19 9.74 -19.03
CA ARG A 228 7.77 10.13 -17.69
C ARG A 228 6.57 9.32 -17.21
N ILE A 229 6.71 7.99 -17.22
CA ILE A 229 5.73 7.05 -16.69
C ILE A 229 6.10 6.72 -15.24
N THR A 230 5.13 6.87 -14.35
CA THR A 230 5.22 6.43 -12.95
C THR A 230 4.21 5.32 -12.73
N ILE A 231 4.66 4.15 -12.30
CA ILE A 231 3.76 3.08 -11.85
C ILE A 231 3.46 3.26 -10.37
N PHE A 232 2.21 3.04 -9.96
CA PHE A 232 1.84 3.09 -8.55
C PHE A 232 0.75 2.08 -8.21
N GLY A 233 0.72 1.65 -6.95
CA GLY A 233 -0.25 0.66 -6.49
C GLY A 233 -0.32 0.60 -4.97
N SER A 234 -1.38 -0.02 -4.43
CA SER A 234 -1.59 -0.22 -3.00
C SER A 234 -1.78 -1.70 -2.67
N GLY A 235 -1.25 -2.16 -1.55
CA GLY A 235 -1.31 -3.55 -1.11
C GLY A 235 -0.61 -4.51 -2.08
N ALA A 236 -1.33 -5.52 -2.60
CA ALA A 236 -0.80 -6.42 -3.61
C ALA A 236 -0.43 -5.69 -4.92
N GLY A 237 -1.09 -4.57 -5.25
CA GLY A 237 -0.68 -3.70 -6.35
C GLY A 237 0.69 -3.05 -6.12
N ALA A 238 1.00 -2.65 -4.90
CA ALA A 238 2.33 -2.15 -4.53
C ALA A 238 3.39 -3.25 -4.57
N SER A 239 3.02 -4.47 -4.19
CA SER A 239 3.90 -5.64 -4.37
C SER A 239 4.18 -5.92 -5.84
N CYS A 240 3.17 -5.82 -6.73
CA CYS A 240 3.41 -5.87 -8.18
C CYS A 240 4.37 -4.76 -8.64
N VAL A 241 4.19 -3.51 -8.18
CA VAL A 241 5.11 -2.40 -8.45
C VAL A 241 6.54 -2.75 -8.05
N SER A 242 6.73 -3.29 -6.84
CA SER A 242 8.04 -3.70 -6.33
C SER A 242 8.67 -4.84 -7.16
N LEU A 243 7.87 -5.83 -7.58
CA LEU A 243 8.32 -6.91 -8.46
C LEU A 243 8.67 -6.43 -9.88
N LEU A 244 7.92 -5.46 -10.42
CA LEU A 244 8.24 -4.86 -11.73
C LEU A 244 9.56 -4.09 -11.70
N ILE A 245 9.97 -3.50 -10.58
CA ILE A 245 11.28 -2.88 -10.41
C ILE A 245 12.41 -3.91 -10.59
N LEU A 246 12.19 -5.15 -10.16
CA LEU A 246 13.16 -6.25 -10.20
C LEU A 246 13.14 -7.05 -11.51
N SER A 247 12.13 -6.83 -12.37
CA SER A 247 11.98 -7.61 -13.62
C SER A 247 12.71 -6.98 -14.80
N HIS A 248 13.54 -7.75 -15.49
CA HIS A 248 14.19 -7.30 -16.74
C HIS A 248 13.19 -7.04 -17.86
N HIS A 249 12.01 -7.66 -17.82
CA HIS A 249 10.96 -7.48 -18.84
C HIS A 249 10.33 -6.09 -18.84
N SER A 250 10.48 -5.34 -17.75
CA SER A 250 9.92 -3.99 -17.58
C SER A 250 10.95 -2.88 -17.67
N GLU A 251 12.23 -3.19 -17.92
CA GLU A 251 13.29 -2.19 -18.06
C GLU A 251 12.97 -1.17 -19.15
N GLY A 252 13.10 0.12 -18.80
CA GLY A 252 12.85 1.25 -19.70
C GLY A 252 11.37 1.61 -19.90
N LEU A 253 10.41 0.79 -19.46
CA LEU A 253 8.98 1.02 -19.66
C LEU A 253 8.38 2.03 -18.67
N PHE A 254 9.05 2.31 -17.56
CA PHE A 254 8.72 3.35 -16.60
C PHE A 254 9.99 3.92 -15.97
N GLN A 255 9.88 5.09 -15.35
CA GLN A 255 11.03 5.80 -14.77
C GLN A 255 10.92 5.96 -13.27
N LYS A 256 9.70 5.88 -12.72
CA LYS A 256 9.43 6.09 -11.29
C LYS A 256 8.41 5.09 -10.77
N ALA A 257 8.47 4.81 -9.48
CA ALA A 257 7.57 3.88 -8.82
C ALA A 257 7.07 4.39 -7.48
N ILE A 258 5.78 4.17 -7.19
CA ILE A 258 5.18 4.47 -5.88
C ILE A 258 4.55 3.19 -5.33
N ALA A 259 5.11 2.68 -4.23
CA ALA A 259 4.62 1.47 -3.55
C ALA A 259 3.93 1.83 -2.23
N GLN A 260 2.60 1.71 -2.18
CA GLN A 260 1.77 2.03 -1.03
C GLN A 260 1.41 0.76 -0.28
N SER A 261 1.92 0.58 0.95
CA SER A 261 1.53 -0.54 1.83
C SER A 261 1.73 -1.93 1.22
N GLY A 262 2.87 -2.14 0.53
CA GLY A 262 3.23 -3.44 -0.05
C GLY A 262 4.63 -3.43 -0.65
N THR A 263 5.26 -4.61 -0.66
CA THR A 263 6.61 -4.84 -1.18
C THR A 263 6.70 -6.22 -1.83
N ALA A 264 7.80 -6.50 -2.53
CA ALA A 264 8.09 -7.82 -3.09
C ALA A 264 8.44 -8.88 -2.02
N ILE A 265 8.83 -8.45 -0.80
CA ILE A 265 9.31 -9.32 0.29
C ILE A 265 8.35 -9.45 1.47
N SER A 266 7.11 -8.94 1.37
CA SER A 266 6.07 -9.28 2.34
C SER A 266 5.73 -10.77 2.23
N SER A 267 5.36 -11.43 3.34
CA SER A 267 5.14 -12.89 3.37
C SER A 267 4.08 -13.41 2.38
N TRP A 268 3.16 -12.53 1.98
CA TRP A 268 2.08 -12.78 1.02
C TRP A 268 2.39 -12.34 -0.41
N SER A 269 3.61 -11.86 -0.70
CA SER A 269 3.93 -11.27 -2.01
C SER A 269 4.31 -12.28 -3.07
N VAL A 270 4.94 -13.38 -2.66
CA VAL A 270 5.42 -14.45 -3.56
C VAL A 270 4.95 -15.80 -3.05
N ASN A 271 4.50 -16.65 -3.97
CA ASN A 271 4.16 -18.04 -3.68
C ASN A 271 5.37 -18.94 -3.98
N TYR A 272 5.96 -19.52 -2.93
CA TYR A 272 7.10 -20.41 -3.04
C TYR A 272 6.72 -21.89 -3.23
N GLU A 273 5.42 -22.25 -3.17
CA GLU A 273 4.93 -23.62 -3.36
C GLU A 273 3.84 -23.71 -4.47
N PRO A 274 4.08 -23.17 -5.69
CA PRO A 274 3.02 -23.05 -6.70
C PRO A 274 2.45 -24.40 -7.15
N LEU A 275 3.30 -25.40 -7.34
CA LEU A 275 2.87 -26.73 -7.77
C LEU A 275 1.91 -27.38 -6.78
N LYS A 276 2.08 -27.19 -5.49
CA LYS A 276 1.19 -27.71 -4.43
C LYS A 276 -0.25 -27.25 -4.64
N TYR A 277 -0.44 -25.94 -4.82
CA TYR A 277 -1.80 -25.38 -5.02
C TYR A 277 -2.37 -25.69 -6.38
N THR A 278 -1.54 -25.74 -7.42
CA THR A 278 -1.95 -26.19 -8.76
C THR A 278 -2.43 -27.63 -8.77
N ARG A 279 -1.76 -28.54 -8.07
CA ARG A 279 -2.22 -29.93 -7.92
C ARG A 279 -3.50 -30.06 -7.09
N LEU A 280 -3.65 -29.27 -6.01
CA LEU A 280 -4.89 -29.24 -5.25
C LEU A 280 -6.08 -28.80 -6.12
N LEU A 281 -5.89 -27.75 -6.92
CA LEU A 281 -6.91 -27.34 -7.89
C LEU A 281 -7.19 -28.43 -8.92
N ALA A 282 -6.16 -29.00 -9.54
CA ALA A 282 -6.28 -30.03 -10.56
C ALA A 282 -7.06 -31.25 -10.04
N ALA A 283 -6.79 -31.70 -8.81
CA ALA A 283 -7.53 -32.78 -8.19
C ALA A 283 -9.02 -32.44 -8.02
N LYS A 284 -9.35 -31.21 -7.55
CA LYS A 284 -10.73 -30.76 -7.36
C LYS A 284 -11.53 -30.70 -8.67
N VAL A 285 -10.90 -30.34 -9.78
CA VAL A 285 -11.57 -30.21 -11.08
C VAL A 285 -11.41 -31.43 -11.99
N GLY A 286 -10.84 -32.54 -11.50
CA GLY A 286 -10.67 -33.78 -12.23
C GLY A 286 -9.61 -33.71 -13.33
N CYS A 287 -8.52 -32.97 -13.05
CA CYS A 287 -7.33 -32.85 -13.95
C CYS A 287 -6.06 -33.39 -13.27
N ASP A 288 -6.18 -34.35 -12.35
CA ASP A 288 -5.06 -34.91 -11.57
C ASP A 288 -4.25 -35.88 -12.42
N TYR A 289 -3.39 -35.33 -13.29
CA TYR A 289 -2.46 -36.11 -14.11
C TYR A 289 -1.06 -36.08 -13.51
N PRO A 290 -0.30 -37.19 -13.55
CA PRO A 290 1.07 -37.22 -13.06
C PRO A 290 1.98 -36.21 -13.75
N GLU A 291 1.85 -36.07 -15.09
CA GLU A 291 2.60 -35.15 -15.93
C GLU A 291 2.00 -33.75 -15.89
N ASN A 292 2.83 -32.75 -15.57
CA ASN A 292 2.38 -31.36 -15.47
C ASN A 292 1.84 -30.82 -16.79
N SER A 293 2.41 -31.23 -17.93
CA SER A 293 1.96 -30.83 -19.26
C SER A 293 0.51 -31.31 -19.55
N GLU A 294 0.18 -32.56 -19.20
CA GLU A 294 -1.17 -33.12 -19.37
C GLU A 294 -2.17 -32.47 -18.41
N MET A 295 -1.73 -32.22 -17.17
CA MET A 295 -2.52 -31.50 -16.15
C MET A 295 -2.87 -30.09 -16.65
N VAL A 296 -1.91 -29.32 -17.15
CA VAL A 296 -2.14 -27.98 -17.69
C VAL A 296 -3.03 -27.99 -18.92
N MET A 297 -2.85 -28.94 -19.84
CA MET A 297 -3.75 -29.10 -21.00
C MET A 297 -5.20 -29.41 -20.58
N CYS A 298 -5.40 -30.21 -19.53
CA CYS A 298 -6.72 -30.48 -18.97
C CYS A 298 -7.31 -29.19 -18.37
N LEU A 299 -6.56 -28.47 -17.51
CA LEU A 299 -6.97 -27.22 -16.88
C LEU A 299 -7.32 -26.14 -17.93
N ARG A 300 -6.56 -26.04 -19.02
CA ARG A 300 -6.83 -25.11 -20.13
C ARG A 300 -8.19 -25.32 -20.77
N ARG A 301 -8.71 -26.55 -20.79
CA ARG A 301 -10.00 -26.92 -21.41
C ARG A 301 -11.20 -26.74 -20.48
N LYS A 302 -10.99 -26.53 -19.17
CA LYS A 302 -12.07 -26.26 -18.20
C LYS A 302 -12.69 -24.88 -18.44
N SER A 303 -13.94 -24.70 -18.08
CA SER A 303 -14.49 -23.35 -18.05
C SER A 303 -13.74 -22.51 -17.01
N TYR A 304 -13.65 -21.18 -17.18
CA TYR A 304 -12.98 -20.36 -16.19
C TYR A 304 -13.68 -20.43 -14.83
N ARG A 305 -15.01 -20.59 -14.80
CA ARG A 305 -15.76 -20.76 -13.56
C ARG A 305 -15.39 -22.04 -12.82
N ASP A 306 -15.20 -23.14 -13.53
CA ASP A 306 -14.77 -24.40 -12.92
C ASP A 306 -13.42 -24.24 -12.18
N LEU A 307 -12.60 -23.31 -12.62
CA LEU A 307 -11.27 -23.04 -12.04
C LEU A 307 -11.33 -21.99 -10.91
N VAL A 308 -12.02 -20.87 -11.16
CA VAL A 308 -12.03 -19.70 -10.28
C VAL A 308 -12.92 -19.93 -9.06
N ASP A 309 -14.01 -20.69 -9.21
CA ASP A 309 -14.97 -20.94 -8.11
C ASP A 309 -14.48 -22.03 -7.13
N GLN A 310 -13.27 -22.58 -7.32
CA GLN A 310 -12.71 -23.55 -6.40
C GLN A 310 -12.15 -22.87 -5.15
N ASP A 311 -12.52 -23.40 -3.99
CA ASP A 311 -11.97 -22.98 -2.70
C ASP A 311 -10.60 -23.64 -2.47
N ILE A 312 -9.52 -22.93 -2.80
CA ILE A 312 -8.13 -23.34 -2.59
C ILE A 312 -7.52 -22.43 -1.53
N GLN A 313 -7.47 -22.92 -0.31
CA GLN A 313 -6.97 -22.16 0.84
C GLN A 313 -5.45 -22.34 0.99
N PRO A 314 -4.66 -21.26 0.98
CA PRO A 314 -3.26 -21.30 1.37
C PRO A 314 -3.10 -21.43 2.90
N ALA A 315 -1.87 -21.66 3.34
CA ALA A 315 -1.54 -21.42 4.74
C ALA A 315 -1.83 -19.95 5.11
N ARG A 316 -2.21 -19.70 6.35
CA ARG A 316 -2.51 -18.34 6.81
C ARG A 316 -1.29 -17.44 6.60
N TYR A 317 -1.52 -16.21 6.20
CA TYR A 317 -0.50 -15.22 5.81
C TYR A 317 0.27 -15.52 4.51
N HIS A 318 -0.17 -16.48 3.73
CA HIS A 318 0.38 -16.84 2.42
C HIS A 318 -0.67 -16.71 1.33
N ILE A 319 -0.25 -16.90 0.07
CA ILE A 319 -1.11 -16.83 -1.10
C ILE A 319 -1.05 -18.14 -1.90
N ALA A 320 -2.19 -18.56 -2.46
CA ALA A 320 -2.26 -19.76 -3.30
C ALA A 320 -1.89 -19.50 -4.76
N PHE A 321 -2.41 -18.40 -5.34
CA PHE A 321 -2.20 -18.00 -6.72
C PHE A 321 -1.78 -16.53 -6.77
N GLY A 322 -0.49 -16.29 -6.68
CA GLY A 322 0.18 -15.00 -6.74
C GLY A 322 1.50 -15.12 -7.49
N PRO A 323 2.30 -14.04 -7.52
CA PRO A 323 3.62 -14.04 -8.14
C PRO A 323 4.50 -15.21 -7.67
N VAL A 324 5.35 -15.71 -8.56
CA VAL A 324 6.27 -16.82 -8.30
C VAL A 324 7.67 -16.47 -8.77
N VAL A 325 8.69 -17.07 -8.18
CA VAL A 325 10.05 -17.04 -8.73
C VAL A 325 10.10 -18.03 -9.89
N ASP A 326 10.08 -17.51 -11.12
CA ASP A 326 10.01 -18.32 -12.34
C ASP A 326 11.33 -18.35 -13.14
N GLY A 327 12.35 -17.63 -12.66
CA GLY A 327 13.65 -17.52 -13.33
C GLY A 327 13.64 -16.65 -14.59
N ASP A 328 12.57 -15.85 -14.79
CA ASP A 328 12.34 -15.08 -16.02
C ASP A 328 11.72 -13.70 -15.70
N VAL A 329 10.43 -13.65 -15.38
CA VAL A 329 9.74 -12.40 -14.97
C VAL A 329 10.18 -11.98 -13.58
N VAL A 330 10.29 -12.93 -12.66
CA VAL A 330 10.93 -12.78 -11.34
C VAL A 330 12.16 -13.71 -11.36
N PRO A 331 13.37 -13.15 -11.63
CA PRO A 331 14.54 -13.96 -11.95
C PRO A 331 15.06 -14.82 -10.80
N ASP A 332 14.97 -14.31 -9.55
CA ASP A 332 15.39 -15.00 -8.34
C ASP A 332 14.53 -14.52 -7.15
N ASP A 333 14.82 -14.97 -5.96
CA ASP A 333 14.16 -14.47 -4.73
C ASP A 333 14.29 -12.94 -4.66
N PRO A 334 13.16 -12.19 -4.47
CA PRO A 334 13.19 -10.73 -4.46
C PRO A 334 14.13 -10.13 -3.42
N GLU A 335 14.31 -10.76 -2.26
CA GLU A 335 15.24 -10.27 -1.24
C GLU A 335 16.68 -10.41 -1.72
N ILE A 336 17.04 -11.54 -2.34
CA ILE A 336 18.35 -11.77 -2.94
C ILE A 336 18.64 -10.78 -4.05
N LEU A 337 17.68 -10.53 -4.97
CA LEU A 337 17.83 -9.56 -6.05
C LEU A 337 18.11 -8.15 -5.51
N MET A 338 17.40 -7.74 -4.47
CA MET A 338 17.60 -6.43 -3.85
C MET A 338 18.93 -6.34 -3.08
N GLU A 339 19.34 -7.39 -2.37
CA GLU A 339 20.63 -7.46 -1.69
C GLU A 339 21.81 -7.39 -2.66
N GLN A 340 21.66 -7.98 -3.85
CA GLN A 340 22.69 -7.97 -4.89
C GLN A 340 22.66 -6.72 -5.76
N GLY A 341 21.61 -5.89 -5.63
CA GLY A 341 21.44 -4.67 -6.44
C GLY A 341 21.06 -4.98 -7.89
N GLU A 342 20.39 -6.09 -8.16
CA GLU A 342 19.95 -6.50 -9.49
C GLU A 342 18.66 -5.76 -9.89
N PHE A 343 18.74 -4.45 -9.99
CA PHE A 343 17.65 -3.55 -10.44
C PHE A 343 18.22 -2.24 -10.98
N LEU A 344 17.42 -1.52 -11.77
CA LEU A 344 17.78 -0.17 -12.23
C LEU A 344 17.52 0.87 -11.11
N ASN A 345 18.25 2.00 -11.15
CA ASN A 345 18.11 3.09 -10.20
C ASN A 345 16.86 3.94 -10.50
N TYR A 346 15.69 3.41 -10.17
CA TYR A 346 14.43 4.16 -10.25
C TYR A 346 14.30 5.16 -9.10
N ASP A 347 13.57 6.27 -9.36
CA ASP A 347 13.06 7.08 -8.27
C ASP A 347 11.91 6.30 -7.58
N ILE A 348 11.96 6.16 -6.25
CA ILE A 348 10.99 5.37 -5.48
C ILE A 348 10.36 6.21 -4.38
N LEU A 349 9.03 6.23 -4.34
CA LEU A 349 8.25 6.73 -3.21
C LEU A 349 7.51 5.55 -2.60
N MET A 350 7.66 5.32 -1.30
CA MET A 350 7.02 4.18 -0.65
C MET A 350 6.66 4.47 0.80
N GLY A 351 5.77 3.70 1.36
CA GLY A 351 5.37 3.87 2.75
C GLY A 351 4.28 2.93 3.19
N VAL A 352 3.82 3.15 4.42
CA VAL A 352 2.86 2.32 5.12
C VAL A 352 1.84 3.17 5.87
N ASN A 353 0.70 2.58 6.22
CA ASN A 353 -0.28 3.16 7.13
C ASN A 353 0.04 2.77 8.58
N GLN A 354 -0.46 3.55 9.53
CA GLN A 354 -0.15 3.39 10.95
C GLN A 354 -0.57 2.02 11.51
N GLY A 355 -1.74 1.53 11.12
CA GLY A 355 -2.38 0.33 11.65
C GLY A 355 -2.81 -0.65 10.56
N GLU A 356 -1.91 -1.01 9.64
CA GLU A 356 -2.15 -1.92 8.51
C GLU A 356 -2.88 -3.20 8.90
N GLY A 357 -2.49 -3.79 10.04
CA GLY A 357 -3.00 -5.07 10.53
C GLY A 357 -4.36 -5.01 11.21
N LEU A 358 -5.14 -3.92 11.09
CA LEU A 358 -6.41 -3.73 11.79
C LEU A 358 -7.37 -4.91 11.57
N LYS A 359 -7.49 -5.39 10.35
CA LYS A 359 -8.42 -6.47 9.98
C LYS A 359 -8.15 -7.79 10.71
N PHE A 360 -6.89 -8.07 11.07
CA PHE A 360 -6.52 -9.28 11.84
C PHE A 360 -7.03 -9.27 13.28
N VAL A 361 -7.33 -8.08 13.80
CA VAL A 361 -7.74 -7.88 15.19
C VAL A 361 -9.22 -7.57 15.29
N GLU A 362 -9.78 -6.84 14.30
CA GLU A 362 -11.17 -6.42 14.27
C GLU A 362 -12.14 -7.60 14.16
N ASP A 363 -11.85 -8.60 13.33
CA ASP A 363 -12.69 -9.77 13.12
C ASP A 363 -12.69 -10.76 14.30
N THR A 364 -12.06 -10.43 15.41
CA THR A 364 -12.00 -11.29 16.58
C THR A 364 -13.21 -11.09 17.49
N LEU A 365 -13.71 -12.16 18.10
CA LEU A 365 -14.85 -12.11 19.03
C LEU A 365 -14.58 -11.26 20.28
N GLU A 366 -13.31 -10.97 20.57
CA GLU A 366 -12.86 -10.20 21.74
C GLU A 366 -12.44 -8.79 21.37
N SER A 367 -12.65 -8.33 20.11
CA SER A 367 -12.07 -7.08 19.62
C SER A 367 -12.61 -5.83 20.30
N GLU A 368 -13.88 -5.82 20.72
CA GLU A 368 -14.52 -4.65 21.34
C GLU A 368 -14.15 -4.50 22.81
N ASP A 369 -14.12 -5.61 23.56
CA ASP A 369 -13.90 -5.62 25.02
C ASP A 369 -12.42 -5.73 25.42
N GLY A 370 -11.52 -5.76 24.44
CA GLY A 370 -10.10 -6.00 24.65
C GLY A 370 -9.73 -7.48 24.51
N ILE A 371 -8.48 -7.74 24.15
CA ILE A 371 -7.97 -9.11 23.89
C ILE A 371 -7.59 -9.82 25.20
N SER A 372 -8.11 -11.06 25.40
CA SER A 372 -7.71 -11.90 26.51
C SER A 372 -6.27 -12.39 26.38
N ASN A 373 -5.64 -12.75 27.50
CA ASN A 373 -4.27 -13.28 27.49
C ASN A 373 -4.20 -14.60 26.70
N SER A 374 -5.22 -15.47 26.87
CA SER A 374 -5.29 -16.76 26.15
C SER A 374 -5.44 -16.60 24.65
N TYR A 375 -6.22 -15.62 24.20
CA TYR A 375 -6.36 -15.32 22.79
C TYR A 375 -5.09 -14.72 22.19
N PHE A 376 -4.43 -13.81 22.91
CA PHE A 376 -3.12 -13.27 22.52
C PHE A 376 -2.09 -14.38 22.33
N ASP A 377 -1.95 -15.28 23.34
CA ASP A 377 -1.04 -16.41 23.28
C ASP A 377 -1.34 -17.38 22.12
N PHE A 378 -2.62 -17.68 21.91
CA PHE A 378 -3.07 -18.50 20.79
C PHE A 378 -2.72 -17.85 19.43
N THR A 379 -2.99 -16.55 19.28
CA THR A 379 -2.74 -15.82 18.03
C THR A 379 -1.26 -15.74 17.71
N VAL A 380 -0.39 -15.45 18.69
CA VAL A 380 1.05 -15.44 18.48
C VAL A 380 1.55 -16.86 18.15
N SER A 381 1.02 -17.88 18.79
CA SER A 381 1.40 -19.28 18.49
C SER A 381 1.01 -19.66 17.05
N ASN A 382 -0.22 -19.34 16.65
CA ASN A 382 -0.71 -19.57 15.30
C ASN A 382 0.09 -18.79 14.24
N PHE A 383 0.46 -17.55 14.55
CA PHE A 383 1.31 -16.72 13.69
C PHE A 383 2.66 -17.38 13.43
N VAL A 384 3.35 -17.84 14.48
CA VAL A 384 4.64 -18.52 14.35
C VAL A 384 4.52 -19.85 13.60
N ASP A 385 3.47 -20.64 13.89
CA ASP A 385 3.27 -21.92 13.24
C ASP A 385 3.03 -21.82 11.73
N ASN A 386 2.33 -20.78 11.28
CA ASN A 386 2.05 -20.58 9.85
C ASN A 386 3.21 -19.97 9.07
N LEU A 387 3.99 -19.07 9.68
CA LEU A 387 5.05 -18.33 8.96
C LEU A 387 6.42 -19.02 9.05
N TYR A 388 6.70 -19.73 10.17
CA TYR A 388 8.03 -20.33 10.42
C TYR A 388 8.00 -21.86 10.43
N GLY A 389 6.89 -22.46 10.05
CA GLY A 389 6.72 -23.91 9.92
C GLY A 389 6.83 -24.69 11.24
N PHE A 390 7.11 -26.01 11.14
CA PHE A 390 7.19 -26.90 12.31
C PHE A 390 8.65 -27.14 12.78
N ALA A 391 9.54 -26.16 12.60
CA ALA A 391 10.94 -26.27 13.01
C ALA A 391 11.11 -26.35 14.54
N GLU A 392 12.08 -27.09 15.01
CA GLU A 392 12.53 -27.04 16.40
C GLU A 392 13.03 -25.61 16.70
N GLY A 393 12.76 -25.11 17.93
CA GLY A 393 13.10 -23.74 18.32
C GLY A 393 11.99 -22.70 18.24
N LYS A 394 10.81 -23.06 17.75
CA LYS A 394 9.63 -22.17 17.69
C LYS A 394 9.22 -21.61 19.05
N ASP A 395 9.41 -22.37 20.12
CA ASP A 395 9.04 -21.92 21.45
C ASP A 395 9.88 -20.70 21.87
N VAL A 396 11.16 -20.67 21.50
CA VAL A 396 12.03 -19.51 21.73
C VAL A 396 11.54 -18.30 20.92
N LEU A 397 11.22 -18.49 19.64
CA LEU A 397 10.70 -17.45 18.80
C LEU A 397 9.34 -16.93 19.31
N ARG A 398 8.44 -17.85 19.68
CA ARG A 398 7.11 -17.53 20.23
C ARG A 398 7.23 -16.69 21.51
N GLU A 399 8.06 -17.10 22.46
CA GLU A 399 8.27 -16.36 23.69
C GLU A 399 8.98 -15.02 23.45
N THR A 400 9.90 -14.95 22.49
CA THR A 400 10.58 -13.70 22.13
C THR A 400 9.60 -12.70 21.49
N ILE A 401 8.69 -13.15 20.62
CA ILE A 401 7.64 -12.31 20.05
C ILE A 401 6.68 -11.83 21.15
N LYS A 402 6.23 -12.73 22.04
CA LYS A 402 5.39 -12.34 23.18
C LYS A 402 6.06 -11.28 24.04
N PHE A 403 7.35 -11.47 24.35
CA PHE A 403 8.13 -10.49 25.11
C PHE A 403 8.15 -9.13 24.40
N MET A 404 8.42 -9.11 23.11
CA MET A 404 8.54 -7.89 22.32
C MET A 404 7.19 -7.14 22.19
N TYR A 405 6.06 -7.88 22.11
CA TYR A 405 4.71 -7.31 21.90
C TYR A 405 3.83 -7.34 23.16
N THR A 406 4.42 -7.47 24.35
CA THR A 406 3.72 -7.24 25.61
C THR A 406 4.02 -5.83 26.12
N ASP A 407 2.97 -5.08 26.50
CA ASP A 407 3.15 -3.83 27.24
C ASP A 407 3.44 -4.19 28.72
N TRP A 408 4.70 -4.16 29.09
CA TRP A 408 5.14 -4.53 30.43
C TRP A 408 4.74 -3.53 31.51
N ALA A 409 4.30 -2.32 31.15
CA ALA A 409 3.77 -1.35 32.08
C ALA A 409 2.33 -1.68 32.48
N ASP A 410 1.55 -2.34 31.60
CA ASP A 410 0.13 -2.67 31.79
C ASP A 410 -0.25 -3.99 31.09
N ARG A 411 0.45 -5.08 31.45
CA ARG A 411 0.32 -6.37 30.78
C ARG A 411 -1.04 -7.06 30.92
N ASP A 412 -1.80 -6.71 31.96
CA ASP A 412 -3.10 -7.33 32.25
C ASP A 412 -4.27 -6.62 31.56
N ASN A 413 -4.00 -5.53 30.85
CA ASN A 413 -4.97 -4.72 30.13
C ASN A 413 -5.27 -5.32 28.73
N GLY A 414 -6.54 -5.64 28.48
CA GLY A 414 -7.03 -6.19 27.21
C GLY A 414 -6.85 -5.22 26.03
N ASP A 415 -7.04 -3.92 26.25
CA ASP A 415 -6.85 -2.88 25.23
C ASP A 415 -5.38 -2.76 24.82
N MET A 416 -4.46 -2.88 25.76
CA MET A 416 -3.02 -2.86 25.46
C MET A 416 -2.63 -4.10 24.66
N ARG A 417 -3.16 -5.28 24.98
CA ARG A 417 -2.94 -6.51 24.20
C ARG A 417 -3.50 -6.35 22.78
N ARG A 418 -4.69 -5.77 22.62
CA ARG A 418 -5.28 -5.46 21.30
C ARG A 418 -4.35 -4.56 20.50
N LYS A 419 -3.89 -3.47 21.08
CA LYS A 419 -2.99 -2.52 20.43
C LYS A 419 -1.64 -3.15 20.04
N THR A 420 -1.07 -3.99 20.92
CA THR A 420 0.21 -4.64 20.62
C THR A 420 0.05 -5.77 19.60
N LEU A 421 -1.09 -6.44 19.56
CA LEU A 421 -1.40 -7.44 18.54
C LEU A 421 -1.60 -6.79 17.16
N LEU A 422 -2.30 -5.66 17.07
CA LEU A 422 -2.38 -4.84 15.87
C LEU A 422 -0.98 -4.44 15.40
N ALA A 423 -0.13 -4.01 16.33
CA ALA A 423 1.24 -3.63 16.03
C ALA A 423 2.09 -4.81 15.54
N LEU A 424 1.89 -6.02 16.06
CA LEU A 424 2.58 -7.24 15.60
C LEU A 424 2.34 -7.48 14.10
N PHE A 425 1.07 -7.50 13.69
CA PHE A 425 0.71 -7.74 12.29
C PHE A 425 1.19 -6.61 11.39
N THR A 426 1.00 -5.35 11.81
CA THR A 426 1.47 -4.17 11.08
C THR A 426 2.98 -4.22 10.85
N ASP A 427 3.74 -4.50 11.90
CA ASP A 427 5.20 -4.48 11.82
C ASP A 427 5.76 -5.59 10.95
N HIS A 428 5.26 -6.81 11.10
CA HIS A 428 5.77 -7.96 10.37
C HIS A 428 5.35 -7.96 8.90
N GLN A 429 4.07 -7.71 8.62
CA GLN A 429 3.51 -7.88 7.27
C GLN A 429 3.81 -6.69 6.36
N TRP A 430 3.98 -5.47 6.91
CA TRP A 430 4.14 -4.25 6.12
C TRP A 430 5.37 -3.42 6.48
N VAL A 431 5.56 -3.06 7.77
CA VAL A 431 6.58 -2.06 8.14
C VAL A 431 7.99 -2.59 7.95
N ALA A 432 8.31 -3.77 8.48
CA ALA A 432 9.65 -4.34 8.36
C ALA A 432 10.04 -4.60 6.90
N PRO A 433 9.18 -5.23 6.07
CA PRO A 433 9.46 -5.39 4.64
C PRO A 433 9.62 -4.06 3.89
N ALA A 434 8.81 -3.04 4.21
CA ALA A 434 8.91 -1.73 3.58
C ALA A 434 10.22 -1.00 3.93
N VAL A 435 10.63 -1.04 5.20
CA VAL A 435 11.90 -0.43 5.63
C VAL A 435 13.10 -1.18 5.03
N ALA A 436 13.05 -2.51 4.95
CA ALA A 436 14.08 -3.32 4.30
C ALA A 436 14.20 -2.97 2.81
N THR A 437 13.09 -2.94 2.09
CA THR A 437 13.05 -2.56 0.66
C THR A 437 13.62 -1.15 0.45
N ALA A 438 13.19 -0.17 1.28
CA ALA A 438 13.72 1.19 1.20
C ALA A 438 15.23 1.25 1.44
N LYS A 439 15.73 0.45 2.39
CA LYS A 439 17.15 0.37 2.72
C LYS A 439 17.95 -0.22 1.55
N PHE A 440 17.53 -1.36 0.99
CA PHE A 440 18.20 -2.00 -0.13
C PHE A 440 18.31 -1.05 -1.34
N HIS A 441 17.21 -0.44 -1.75
CA HIS A 441 17.23 0.51 -2.88
C HIS A 441 18.12 1.73 -2.60
N ALA A 442 18.06 2.29 -1.39
CA ALA A 442 18.86 3.46 -1.03
C ALA A 442 20.35 3.14 -0.88
N GLU A 443 20.75 1.92 -0.53
CA GLU A 443 22.14 1.45 -0.48
C GLU A 443 22.80 1.40 -1.86
N TYR A 444 21.99 1.15 -2.92
CA TYR A 444 22.40 1.20 -4.31
C TYR A 444 22.11 2.55 -5.00
N GLU A 445 21.98 3.62 -4.18
CA GLU A 445 21.85 5.03 -4.64
C GLU A 445 20.54 5.36 -5.37
N SER A 446 19.53 4.50 -5.36
CA SER A 446 18.19 4.89 -5.81
C SER A 446 17.63 6.00 -4.92
N PRO A 447 17.06 7.08 -5.50
CA PRO A 447 16.39 8.11 -4.72
C PRO A 447 15.10 7.57 -4.09
N VAL A 448 15.10 7.34 -2.77
CA VAL A 448 13.94 6.80 -2.04
C VAL A 448 13.31 7.87 -1.15
N TYR A 449 11.99 8.00 -1.18
CA TYR A 449 11.20 8.77 -0.23
C TYR A 449 10.29 7.83 0.55
N PHE A 450 10.33 7.92 1.88
CA PHE A 450 9.52 7.04 2.74
C PHE A 450 8.47 7.85 3.51
N TYR A 451 7.25 7.30 3.67
CA TYR A 451 6.20 7.91 4.47
C TYR A 451 5.56 6.93 5.45
N ALA A 452 4.93 7.49 6.50
CA ALA A 452 3.97 6.79 7.33
C ALA A 452 2.68 7.61 7.40
N PHE A 453 1.56 7.01 6.97
CA PHE A 453 0.26 7.67 6.89
C PHE A 453 -0.56 7.43 8.17
N TYR A 454 -1.02 8.52 8.81
CA TYR A 454 -1.60 8.50 10.16
C TYR A 454 -3.04 9.04 10.21
N HIS A 455 -3.65 9.26 9.08
CA HIS A 455 -4.98 9.84 9.04
C HIS A 455 -6.03 8.82 8.58
N ARG A 456 -7.19 8.88 9.20
CA ARG A 456 -8.36 8.11 8.79
C ARG A 456 -9.57 9.03 8.68
N CYS A 457 -10.48 8.75 7.75
CA CYS A 457 -11.75 9.42 7.69
C CYS A 457 -12.70 8.92 8.80
N GLN A 458 -13.74 9.71 9.09
CA GLN A 458 -14.82 9.26 9.96
C GLN A 458 -15.84 8.46 9.14
N ALA A 459 -15.91 7.15 9.39
CA ALA A 459 -16.90 6.25 8.81
C ALA A 459 -17.70 5.57 9.92
N GLU A 460 -18.97 5.28 9.65
CA GLU A 460 -19.80 4.48 10.55
C GLU A 460 -19.26 3.03 10.58
N GLY A 461 -19.32 2.39 11.73
CA GLY A 461 -18.87 0.99 11.91
C GLY A 461 -17.39 0.83 12.23
N ARG A 462 -16.55 1.83 12.06
CA ARG A 462 -15.13 1.75 12.43
C ARG A 462 -14.91 1.88 13.93
N PRO A 463 -14.12 1.00 14.55
CA PRO A 463 -13.84 1.08 15.96
C PRO A 463 -13.09 2.37 16.31
N GLU A 464 -13.44 3.00 17.44
CA GLU A 464 -12.78 4.25 17.89
C GLU A 464 -11.27 4.06 18.13
N TRP A 465 -10.87 2.88 18.59
CA TRP A 465 -9.48 2.50 18.84
C TRP A 465 -8.68 2.20 17.56
N GLY A 466 -9.34 2.04 16.40
CA GLY A 466 -8.69 1.74 15.13
C GLY A 466 -7.78 2.88 14.68
N GLU A 467 -6.65 2.51 14.12
CA GLU A 467 -5.68 3.44 13.51
C GLU A 467 -5.94 3.52 11.98
N ALA A 468 -5.13 4.30 11.24
CA ALA A 468 -5.17 4.32 9.78
C ALA A 468 -4.86 2.91 9.24
N ALA A 469 -5.86 2.25 8.68
CA ALA A 469 -5.83 0.85 8.27
C ALA A 469 -5.28 0.67 6.85
N HIS A 470 -5.13 -0.58 6.43
CA HIS A 470 -4.74 -0.93 5.08
C HIS A 470 -5.70 -0.35 4.03
N GLY A 471 -5.17 0.45 3.11
CA GLY A 471 -5.92 1.12 2.05
C GLY A 471 -6.55 2.47 2.39
N ASP A 472 -6.41 2.97 3.63
CA ASP A 472 -6.99 4.26 4.03
C ASP A 472 -6.36 5.47 3.31
N GLU A 473 -5.17 5.34 2.76
CA GLU A 473 -4.52 6.39 1.96
C GLU A 473 -5.13 6.54 0.56
N VAL A 474 -5.72 5.47 0.00
CA VAL A 474 -6.18 5.40 -1.39
C VAL A 474 -7.17 6.50 -1.76
N PRO A 475 -8.26 6.76 -1.01
CA PRO A 475 -9.19 7.83 -1.35
C PRO A 475 -8.53 9.21 -1.34
N TYR A 476 -7.48 9.44 -0.56
CA TYR A 476 -6.73 10.69 -0.54
C TYR A 476 -5.83 10.85 -1.76
N VAL A 477 -5.24 9.76 -2.25
CA VAL A 477 -4.44 9.75 -3.49
C VAL A 477 -5.32 10.01 -4.72
N PHE A 478 -6.52 9.44 -4.78
CA PHE A 478 -7.46 9.64 -5.89
C PHE A 478 -8.31 10.91 -5.77
N GLY A 479 -8.16 11.69 -4.70
CA GLY A 479 -8.85 12.96 -4.53
C GLY A 479 -10.34 12.84 -4.17
N VAL A 480 -10.79 11.68 -3.71
CA VAL A 480 -12.20 11.43 -3.34
C VAL A 480 -12.75 12.49 -2.39
N PRO A 481 -12.02 12.96 -1.35
CA PRO A 481 -12.52 14.00 -0.46
C PRO A 481 -12.90 15.32 -1.16
N MET A 482 -12.34 15.62 -2.35
CA MET A 482 -12.62 16.85 -3.10
C MET A 482 -13.96 16.83 -3.83
N VAL A 483 -14.48 15.65 -4.11
CA VAL A 483 -15.78 15.46 -4.81
C VAL A 483 -16.86 14.89 -3.88
N GLY A 484 -16.49 14.48 -2.67
CA GLY A 484 -17.38 13.92 -1.64
C GLY A 484 -17.39 12.40 -1.61
N ALA A 485 -18.13 11.85 -0.64
CA ALA A 485 -18.28 10.42 -0.49
C ALA A 485 -18.79 9.74 -1.76
N THR A 486 -18.28 8.56 -2.02
CA THR A 486 -18.74 7.66 -3.08
C THR A 486 -19.24 6.36 -2.45
N ASP A 487 -19.94 5.53 -3.23
CA ASP A 487 -20.44 4.24 -2.73
C ASP A 487 -19.30 3.33 -2.23
N LEU A 488 -18.11 3.42 -2.87
CA LEU A 488 -16.93 2.64 -2.48
C LEU A 488 -16.19 3.25 -1.27
N PHE A 489 -16.28 4.57 -1.07
CA PHE A 489 -15.65 5.31 0.03
C PHE A 489 -16.70 6.14 0.76
N PRO A 490 -17.53 5.51 1.61
CA PRO A 490 -18.66 6.16 2.29
C PRO A 490 -18.23 6.95 3.53
N CYS A 491 -17.14 7.68 3.44
CA CYS A 491 -16.61 8.49 4.53
C CYS A 491 -17.28 9.86 4.62
N ASN A 492 -17.46 10.36 5.84
CA ASN A 492 -17.85 11.75 6.08
C ASN A 492 -16.60 12.64 6.02
N PHE A 493 -16.24 13.05 4.81
CA PHE A 493 -15.04 13.85 4.61
C PHE A 493 -15.21 15.29 5.11
N SER A 494 -14.32 15.69 6.00
CA SER A 494 -14.23 17.03 6.53
C SER A 494 -13.39 17.95 5.64
N LYS A 495 -13.36 19.24 5.94
CA LYS A 495 -12.43 20.19 5.29
C LYS A 495 -10.96 19.83 5.49
N ASN A 496 -10.63 19.15 6.60
CA ASN A 496 -9.27 18.67 6.84
C ASN A 496 -8.93 17.51 5.90
N ASP A 497 -9.90 16.65 5.60
CA ASP A 497 -9.73 15.55 4.64
C ASP A 497 -9.50 16.08 3.23
N VAL A 498 -10.27 17.09 2.81
CA VAL A 498 -10.08 17.77 1.52
C VAL A 498 -8.68 18.38 1.41
N MET A 499 -8.24 19.09 2.46
CA MET A 499 -6.90 19.68 2.50
C MET A 499 -5.81 18.59 2.45
N LEU A 500 -5.95 17.52 3.24
CA LEU A 500 -4.98 16.43 3.27
C LEU A 500 -4.90 15.72 1.93
N SER A 501 -6.05 15.48 1.29
CA SER A 501 -6.11 14.88 -0.05
C SER A 501 -5.38 15.76 -1.08
N ALA A 502 -5.61 17.07 -1.06
CA ALA A 502 -4.89 18.01 -1.91
C ALA A 502 -3.37 17.90 -1.73
N VAL A 503 -2.90 17.81 -0.50
CA VAL A 503 -1.49 17.65 -0.17
C VAL A 503 -0.92 16.31 -0.66
N VAL A 504 -1.63 15.22 -0.42
CA VAL A 504 -1.21 13.89 -0.88
C VAL A 504 -1.12 13.85 -2.40
N MET A 505 -2.15 14.29 -3.11
CA MET A 505 -2.12 14.39 -4.58
C MET A 505 -0.95 15.26 -5.06
N THR A 506 -0.64 16.32 -4.32
CA THR A 506 0.51 17.17 -4.58
C THR A 506 1.82 16.39 -4.56
N TYR A 507 2.09 15.69 -3.47
CA TYR A 507 3.33 14.92 -3.33
C TYR A 507 3.44 13.85 -4.43
N TRP A 508 2.36 13.10 -4.69
CA TRP A 508 2.33 12.04 -5.70
C TRP A 508 2.56 12.58 -7.11
N THR A 509 1.86 13.64 -7.48
CA THR A 509 1.99 14.22 -8.83
C THR A 509 3.29 15.00 -9.03
N ASN A 510 3.82 15.66 -8.00
CA ASN A 510 5.15 16.25 -8.03
C ASN A 510 6.23 15.18 -8.26
N PHE A 511 6.14 14.09 -7.49
CA PHE A 511 7.04 12.96 -7.66
C PHE A 511 6.95 12.37 -9.08
N ALA A 512 5.75 12.18 -9.63
CA ALA A 512 5.56 11.73 -11.00
C ALA A 512 6.18 12.69 -12.03
N LYS A 513 6.12 14.02 -11.78
CA LYS A 513 6.70 15.05 -12.66
C LYS A 513 8.22 15.06 -12.63
N THR A 514 8.81 15.00 -11.45
CA THR A 514 10.23 15.38 -11.23
C THR A 514 11.09 14.34 -10.51
N GLY A 515 10.49 13.32 -9.88
CA GLY A 515 11.18 12.41 -8.95
C GLY A 515 11.35 12.99 -7.54
N ASP A 516 10.90 14.23 -7.32
CA ASP A 516 10.95 14.91 -6.02
C ASP A 516 9.53 15.33 -5.59
N PRO A 517 8.98 14.79 -4.47
CA PRO A 517 7.64 15.15 -4.02
C PRO A 517 7.52 16.62 -3.59
N ASN A 518 8.65 17.32 -3.35
CA ASN A 518 8.67 18.73 -2.98
C ASN A 518 8.62 19.68 -4.19
N GLN A 519 8.88 19.19 -5.41
CA GLN A 519 9.02 19.99 -6.62
C GLN A 519 8.00 19.58 -7.71
N PRO A 520 7.50 20.51 -8.54
CA PRO A 520 7.77 21.96 -8.52
C PRO A 520 7.07 22.69 -7.38
N VAL A 521 7.72 23.70 -6.82
CA VAL A 521 7.14 24.61 -5.82
C VAL A 521 6.69 25.91 -6.52
N PRO A 522 5.65 26.57 -6.05
CA PRO A 522 4.56 26.11 -5.18
C PRO A 522 3.46 25.55 -6.01
N GLN A 523 2.75 24.62 -5.48
CA GLN A 523 1.42 24.45 -6.00
C GLN A 523 0.62 25.69 -5.66
N ASP A 524 0.08 26.29 -6.68
CA ASP A 524 -0.87 27.38 -6.52
C ASP A 524 -2.10 26.76 -5.82
N THR A 525 -2.03 26.75 -4.53
CA THR A 525 -3.11 26.28 -3.68
C THR A 525 -4.21 27.33 -3.69
N LYS A 526 -4.90 27.46 -4.85
CA LYS A 526 -6.19 28.17 -4.94
C LYS A 526 -7.16 27.70 -3.85
N PHE A 527 -6.81 26.59 -3.19
CA PHE A 527 -7.57 25.93 -2.16
C PHE A 527 -7.14 26.25 -0.73
N ILE A 528 -5.96 26.84 -0.52
CA ILE A 528 -5.42 27.06 0.82
C ILE A 528 -5.11 28.54 1.01
N HIS A 529 -6.13 29.28 1.37
CA HIS A 529 -6.05 30.73 1.62
C HIS A 529 -5.43 31.09 2.99
N THR A 530 -4.76 30.18 3.67
CA THR A 530 -4.09 30.49 4.94
C THR A 530 -2.59 30.43 4.79
N LYS A 531 -1.94 31.50 5.18
CA LYS A 531 -0.48 31.68 5.22
C LYS A 531 0.23 30.54 5.90
N PRO A 532 1.49 30.34 5.48
CA PRO A 532 1.91 29.16 4.74
C PRO A 532 1.27 27.90 5.32
N ASN A 533 0.85 27.03 4.44
CA ASN A 533 0.33 25.73 4.84
C ASN A 533 1.43 25.00 5.63
N ARG A 534 1.05 24.31 6.71
CA ARG A 534 1.96 23.48 7.52
C ARG A 534 2.78 22.49 6.70
N PHE A 535 2.27 22.10 5.53
CA PHE A 535 2.93 21.20 4.59
C PHE A 535 3.97 21.91 3.73
N GLU A 536 3.80 23.23 3.45
CA GLU A 536 4.78 24.03 2.70
C GLU A 536 6.02 24.35 3.55
N GLU A 537 5.91 24.29 4.87
CA GLU A 537 7.04 24.47 5.80
C GLU A 537 7.87 23.18 5.97
N VAL A 538 7.36 22.02 5.53
CA VAL A 538 8.00 20.72 5.71
C VAL A 538 8.62 20.27 4.39
N VAL A 539 9.93 20.12 4.37
CA VAL A 539 10.66 19.51 3.25
C VAL A 539 10.75 18.00 3.49
N TRP A 540 10.17 17.22 2.61
CA TRP A 540 10.29 15.76 2.65
C TRP A 540 11.68 15.33 2.20
N THR A 541 12.49 14.86 3.13
CA THR A 541 13.86 14.42 2.87
C THR A 541 13.90 13.02 2.28
N LYS A 542 14.91 12.74 1.43
CA LYS A 542 15.17 11.38 0.95
C LYS A 542 15.49 10.45 2.11
N PHE A 543 15.07 9.21 1.98
CA PHE A 543 15.43 8.14 2.90
C PHE A 543 16.93 7.86 2.81
N ASN A 544 17.63 7.96 3.92
CA ASN A 544 19.04 7.62 4.04
C ASN A 544 19.16 6.31 4.81
N PRO A 545 19.96 5.33 4.39
CA PRO A 545 20.08 4.04 5.08
C PRO A 545 20.51 4.14 6.56
N LYS A 546 21.24 5.20 6.95
CA LYS A 546 21.67 5.45 8.34
C LYS A 546 20.59 6.13 9.18
N GLU A 547 20.04 7.23 8.67
CA GLU A 547 19.09 8.07 9.40
C GLU A 547 17.64 7.61 9.22
N LYS A 548 17.34 6.87 8.14
CA LYS A 548 16.03 6.29 7.81
C LYS A 548 14.90 7.32 7.98
N GLN A 549 15.09 8.49 7.36
CA GLN A 549 14.16 9.61 7.45
C GLN A 549 12.86 9.29 6.72
N TYR A 550 11.75 9.75 7.27
CA TYR A 550 10.43 9.57 6.69
C TYR A 550 9.50 10.75 6.96
N LEU A 551 8.52 10.95 6.08
CA LEU A 551 7.46 11.92 6.30
C LEU A 551 6.30 11.26 7.07
N HIS A 552 5.98 11.82 8.24
CA HIS A 552 4.74 11.54 8.95
C HIS A 552 3.61 12.33 8.29
N ILE A 553 2.74 11.64 7.52
CA ILE A 553 1.59 12.23 6.83
C ILE A 553 0.36 12.16 7.75
N GLY A 554 -0.13 13.30 8.14
CA GLY A 554 -1.32 13.49 8.95
C GLY A 554 -1.63 14.97 9.05
N LEU A 555 -2.59 15.38 9.87
CA LEU A 555 -2.96 16.80 10.00
C LEU A 555 -1.83 17.70 10.54
N LYS A 556 -0.77 17.12 11.07
CA LYS A 556 0.45 17.80 11.53
C LYS A 556 1.67 17.12 10.91
N PRO A 557 2.00 17.42 9.66
CA PRO A 557 3.13 16.78 8.99
C PRO A 557 4.45 17.13 9.64
N ARG A 558 5.39 16.20 9.59
CA ARG A 558 6.77 16.40 10.06
C ARG A 558 7.67 15.29 9.55
N VAL A 559 8.90 15.63 9.28
CA VAL A 559 9.96 14.66 9.03
C VAL A 559 10.39 14.08 10.36
N LYS A 560 10.52 12.77 10.41
CA LYS A 560 11.02 11.98 11.52
C LYS A 560 12.05 10.98 10.99
N ASP A 561 12.72 10.30 11.86
CA ASP A 561 13.70 9.26 11.57
C ASP A 561 13.32 7.91 12.20
N ASN A 562 13.90 6.84 11.68
CA ASN A 562 13.89 5.51 12.27
C ASN A 562 12.49 5.02 12.67
N TYR A 563 11.57 4.96 11.67
CA TYR A 563 10.19 4.50 11.90
C TYR A 563 10.18 3.13 12.59
N ARG A 564 9.58 3.06 13.77
CA ARG A 564 9.43 1.85 14.60
C ARG A 564 10.74 1.05 14.79
N ALA A 565 11.87 1.74 14.98
CA ALA A 565 13.22 1.21 14.95
C ALA A 565 13.41 -0.12 15.69
N ASN A 566 12.95 -0.22 16.96
CA ASN A 566 13.12 -1.44 17.76
C ASN A 566 12.33 -2.63 17.21
N LYS A 567 11.15 -2.37 16.60
CA LYS A 567 10.32 -3.42 16.00
C LYS A 567 10.90 -3.87 14.66
N VAL A 568 11.38 -2.92 13.86
CA VAL A 568 12.05 -3.19 12.59
C VAL A 568 13.34 -4.01 12.83
N ALA A 569 14.20 -3.59 13.75
CA ALA A 569 15.41 -4.35 14.09
C ALA A 569 15.09 -5.73 14.67
N PHE A 570 14.00 -5.85 15.43
CA PHE A 570 13.53 -7.15 15.91
C PHE A 570 13.24 -8.11 14.75
N TRP A 571 12.50 -7.68 13.73
CA TRP A 571 12.11 -8.52 12.61
C TRP A 571 13.22 -8.74 11.57
N LEU A 572 14.06 -7.74 11.33
CA LEU A 572 15.09 -7.81 10.28
C LEU A 572 16.45 -8.32 10.77
N GLU A 573 16.73 -8.26 12.07
CA GLU A 573 18.04 -8.64 12.62
C GLU A 573 17.90 -9.78 13.64
N LEU A 574 17.06 -9.62 14.68
CA LEU A 574 16.99 -10.61 15.75
C LEU A 574 16.31 -11.91 15.34
N VAL A 575 15.16 -11.85 14.68
CA VAL A 575 14.40 -13.04 14.29
C VAL A 575 15.17 -13.93 13.30
N PRO A 576 15.77 -13.41 12.22
CA PRO A 576 16.63 -14.21 11.34
C PRO A 576 17.81 -14.85 12.08
N HIS A 577 18.49 -14.09 12.94
CA HIS A 577 19.60 -14.61 13.73
C HIS A 577 19.17 -15.74 14.68
N LEU A 578 18.01 -15.64 15.32
CA LEU A 578 17.47 -16.74 16.16
C LEU A 578 17.15 -17.98 15.32
N HIS A 579 16.68 -17.81 14.10
CA HIS A 579 16.42 -18.91 13.18
C HIS A 579 17.72 -19.62 12.76
N GLU A 580 18.76 -18.88 12.43
CA GLU A 580 20.09 -19.42 12.10
C GLU A 580 20.71 -20.18 13.27
N LEU A 581 20.66 -19.64 14.49
CA LEU A 581 21.15 -20.30 15.67
C LEU A 581 20.46 -21.64 15.92
N ASN A 582 19.14 -21.71 15.72
CA ASN A 582 18.39 -22.95 15.90
C ASN A 582 18.73 -23.99 14.82
N THR A 583 18.87 -23.61 13.58
CA THR A 583 19.25 -24.48 12.47
C THR A 583 20.71 -24.94 12.61
N GLY A 584 21.62 -24.09 13.10
CA GLY A 584 23.04 -24.39 13.34
C GLY A 584 23.29 -25.37 14.49
N LEU A 585 22.44 -25.36 15.52
CA LEU A 585 22.55 -26.30 16.66
C LEU A 585 22.24 -27.75 16.25
N HIS A 586 21.43 -28.01 15.26
CA HIS A 586 21.08 -29.35 14.78
C HIS A 586 22.10 -29.94 13.82
N THR A 587 22.90 -29.12 13.11
CA THR A 587 23.99 -29.59 12.25
C THR A 587 25.23 -30.04 13.06
N SER A 588 25.37 -29.67 14.33
CA SER A 588 26.51 -30.02 15.15
C SER A 588 26.35 -31.30 15.98
N THR A 589 25.18 -31.94 16.00
CA THR A 589 24.93 -33.19 16.73
C THR A 589 24.98 -34.45 15.85
N THR A 590 25.21 -34.34 14.55
CA THR A 590 25.42 -35.53 13.70
C THR A 590 26.90 -35.91 13.69
N THR A 591 27.22 -36.96 14.39
CA THR A 591 28.49 -37.69 14.43
C THR A 591 29.22 -37.70 13.09
N ARG A 592 30.43 -37.17 13.10
CA ARG A 592 31.40 -37.25 12.06
C ARG A 592 31.61 -38.71 11.65
N GLN A 593 31.07 -39.12 10.49
CA GLN A 593 31.60 -40.27 9.75
C GLN A 593 32.62 -39.77 8.74
N PRO A 594 33.80 -40.36 8.67
CA PRO A 594 34.82 -39.92 7.72
C PRO A 594 34.60 -40.56 6.35
N GLY A 595 34.59 -39.74 5.34
CA GLY A 595 34.98 -40.16 3.99
C GLY A 595 33.84 -40.42 3.00
N GLY A 596 33.37 -39.35 2.29
CA GLY A 596 32.80 -39.46 0.97
C GLY A 596 33.12 -38.17 0.17
N PRO A 597 33.43 -38.27 -1.11
CA PRO A 597 33.96 -37.13 -1.85
C PRO A 597 32.85 -36.08 -2.12
N ARG A 598 33.16 -34.82 -1.81
CA ARG A 598 32.39 -33.63 -2.17
C ARG A 598 32.23 -33.60 -3.70
N ARG A 599 31.00 -33.59 -4.15
CA ARG A 599 30.66 -33.12 -5.50
C ARG A 599 30.80 -31.60 -5.52
N VAL A 600 31.82 -31.12 -6.22
CA VAL A 600 31.98 -29.72 -6.57
C VAL A 600 31.01 -29.45 -7.72
N SER A 601 30.08 -28.54 -7.49
CA SER A 601 29.26 -27.96 -8.56
C SER A 601 30.18 -27.11 -9.43
N THR A 602 30.39 -27.52 -10.65
CA THR A 602 31.14 -26.78 -11.66
C THR A 602 30.17 -25.86 -12.39
N THR A 603 30.15 -24.62 -12.04
CA THR A 603 29.69 -23.55 -12.93
C THR A 603 30.76 -23.28 -13.95
N ARG A 604 30.39 -23.42 -15.21
CA ARG A 604 31.25 -23.25 -16.37
C ARG A 604 31.37 -21.76 -16.68
N PRO A 605 32.59 -21.18 -16.73
CA PRO A 605 32.75 -19.81 -17.24
C PRO A 605 32.66 -19.77 -18.76
N PRO A 606 32.29 -18.63 -19.38
CA PRO A 606 32.17 -18.48 -20.81
C PRO A 606 33.55 -18.55 -21.52
N PRO A 607 33.61 -18.92 -22.81
CA PRO A 607 34.87 -19.10 -23.51
C PRO A 607 35.52 -17.76 -23.83
N VAL A 608 36.76 -17.60 -23.32
CA VAL A 608 37.68 -16.54 -23.74
C VAL A 608 38.41 -16.99 -25.00
N THR A 609 38.27 -16.23 -26.07
CA THR A 609 39.07 -16.32 -27.28
C THR A 609 40.44 -15.70 -27.02
N LEU A 610 41.48 -16.52 -27.18
CA LEU A 610 42.88 -16.08 -27.17
C LEU A 610 43.33 -15.67 -28.61
N PRO A 611 44.16 -14.62 -28.75
CA PRO A 611 44.99 -14.43 -29.93
C PRO A 611 46.34 -15.17 -29.76
N PRO A 612 47.01 -15.51 -30.87
CA PRO A 612 48.13 -16.43 -30.85
C PRO A 612 49.51 -15.77 -30.60
N ASP A 613 50.39 -16.62 -30.05
CA ASP A 613 51.86 -16.64 -30.12
C ASP A 613 52.69 -15.47 -29.63
N ILE A 614 53.52 -15.73 -28.63
CA ILE A 614 54.97 -15.45 -28.63
C ILE A 614 55.62 -16.25 -27.49
N ASP A 615 56.66 -17.02 -27.92
CA ASP A 615 57.79 -17.68 -27.39
C ASP A 615 58.10 -17.69 -25.88
N GLU A 616 58.32 -18.92 -25.44
CA GLU A 616 59.34 -19.53 -24.58
C GLU A 616 60.51 -18.59 -24.15
N TYR A 617 60.73 -18.41 -22.80
CA TYR A 617 62.00 -18.44 -22.10
C TYR A 617 61.84 -18.30 -20.57
N ASP A 618 62.51 -19.27 -19.94
CA ASP A 618 63.24 -19.25 -18.68
C ASP A 618 62.56 -19.59 -17.34
N LEU A 619 62.86 -20.79 -16.93
CA LEU A 619 62.82 -21.37 -15.60
C LEU A 619 63.86 -20.70 -14.68
N ASP A 620 63.56 -20.62 -13.41
CA ASP A 620 64.39 -20.30 -12.25
C ASP A 620 64.33 -18.84 -11.75
N ASN A 621 63.43 -18.63 -10.78
CA ASN A 621 63.70 -17.94 -9.51
C ASN A 621 62.43 -17.85 -8.67
N ARG A 622 62.25 -18.76 -7.73
CA ARG A 622 61.33 -18.60 -6.61
C ARG A 622 62.04 -18.08 -5.38
N PRO A 623 61.63 -16.97 -4.78
CA PRO A 623 61.99 -16.67 -3.40
C PRO A 623 61.02 -17.42 -2.46
N ARG A 624 61.57 -18.20 -1.58
CA ARG A 624 60.88 -18.78 -0.43
C ARG A 624 60.45 -17.69 0.51
N TYR A 625 59.14 -17.60 0.77
CA TYR A 625 58.62 -16.86 1.90
C TYR A 625 58.60 -17.76 3.13
N SER A 626 59.33 -17.36 4.13
CA SER A 626 59.31 -17.92 5.49
C SER A 626 58.06 -17.40 6.24
N PRO A 627 57.52 -18.17 7.21
CA PRO A 627 56.33 -17.74 7.96
C PRO A 627 56.74 -16.65 8.96
N PHE A 628 55.90 -15.60 9.02
CA PHE A 628 56.02 -14.54 10.01
C PHE A 628 55.72 -15.08 11.41
N PRO A 629 56.39 -14.59 12.45
CA PRO A 629 56.12 -14.95 13.83
C PRO A 629 54.85 -14.28 14.31
N GLY A 630 53.96 -15.00 15.00
CA GLY A 630 52.77 -14.51 15.63
C GLY A 630 53.11 -13.49 16.71
N ASP A 631 52.55 -12.29 16.54
CA ASP A 631 52.63 -11.23 17.54
C ASP A 631 51.45 -11.44 18.51
N SER A 632 51.72 -12.01 19.68
CA SER A 632 50.74 -12.08 20.76
C SER A 632 50.64 -10.71 21.44
N ARG A 633 49.70 -9.88 20.99
CA ARG A 633 49.36 -8.67 21.71
C ARG A 633 48.59 -9.04 22.97
N ASP A 634 49.12 -8.63 24.07
CA ASP A 634 48.51 -8.76 25.41
C ASP A 634 47.41 -7.68 25.55
N TYR A 635 46.15 -8.07 25.39
CA TYR A 635 44.98 -7.18 25.49
C TYR A 635 44.56 -6.87 26.94
N SER A 636 45.35 -7.29 27.93
CA SER A 636 44.99 -7.16 29.37
C SER A 636 44.92 -5.70 29.83
N THR A 637 45.76 -4.84 29.28
CA THR A 637 45.77 -3.40 29.60
C THR A 637 44.62 -2.63 28.94
N GLU A 638 44.24 -2.94 27.70
CA GLU A 638 43.15 -2.28 27.02
C GLU A 638 41.78 -2.67 27.63
N LEU A 639 41.65 -3.92 28.05
CA LEU A 639 40.44 -4.40 28.76
C LEU A 639 40.29 -3.70 30.12
N SER A 640 41.40 -3.54 30.86
CA SER A 640 41.38 -2.86 32.18
C SER A 640 41.02 -1.40 32.10
N VAL A 641 41.48 -0.69 31.05
CA VAL A 641 41.11 0.71 30.80
C VAL A 641 39.64 0.84 30.46
N THR A 642 39.14 -0.04 29.59
CA THR A 642 37.72 -0.04 29.16
C THR A 642 36.76 -0.29 30.34
N VAL A 643 37.11 -1.25 31.21
CA VAL A 643 36.32 -1.56 32.42
C VAL A 643 36.35 -0.39 33.41
N ALA A 644 37.49 0.28 33.60
CA ALA A 644 37.61 1.43 34.49
C ALA A 644 36.81 2.64 34.00
N VAL A 645 36.82 2.92 32.69
CA VAL A 645 36.02 3.97 32.07
C VAL A 645 34.52 3.67 32.17
N GLY A 646 34.11 2.43 31.89
CA GLY A 646 32.73 1.97 32.01
C GLY A 646 32.20 2.10 33.46
N ALA A 647 32.99 1.68 34.45
CA ALA A 647 32.63 1.81 35.87
C ALA A 647 32.50 3.29 36.29
N SER A 648 33.39 4.15 35.82
CA SER A 648 33.36 5.58 36.13
C SER A 648 32.13 6.27 35.57
N LEU A 649 31.72 5.95 34.30
CA LEU A 649 30.52 6.44 33.67
C LEU A 649 29.24 5.95 34.36
N LEU A 650 29.21 4.70 34.81
CA LEU A 650 28.10 4.16 35.59
C LEU A 650 27.93 4.89 36.92
N PHE A 651 29.04 5.13 37.63
CA PHE A 651 29.03 5.89 38.90
C PHE A 651 28.54 7.31 38.74
N LEU A 652 28.96 8.01 37.67
CA LEU A 652 28.48 9.37 37.37
C LEU A 652 26.96 9.38 37.03
N ASN A 653 26.49 8.38 36.33
CA ASN A 653 25.05 8.23 36.08
C ASN A 653 24.24 8.00 37.36
N ILE A 654 24.72 7.15 38.28
CA ILE A 654 24.07 6.94 39.59
C ILE A 654 24.00 8.24 40.38
N LEU A 655 25.09 9.03 40.41
CA LEU A 655 25.10 10.34 41.09
C LEU A 655 24.13 11.32 40.44
N ALA A 656 24.03 11.35 39.12
CA ALA A 656 23.06 12.19 38.41
C ALA A 656 21.62 11.80 38.73
N PHE A 657 21.30 10.50 38.75
CA PHE A 657 19.98 10.01 39.16
C PHE A 657 19.67 10.33 40.63
N ALA A 658 20.62 10.16 41.55
CA ALA A 658 20.44 10.51 42.95
C ALA A 658 20.17 12.01 43.12
N ALA A 659 20.89 12.88 42.41
CA ALA A 659 20.67 14.32 42.40
C ALA A 659 19.29 14.73 41.87
N LEU A 660 18.84 14.06 40.77
CA LEU A 660 17.51 14.27 40.20
C LEU A 660 16.39 13.79 41.15
N TYR A 661 16.60 12.64 41.80
CA TYR A 661 15.67 12.11 42.80
C TYR A 661 15.53 13.05 44.00
N TYR A 662 16.65 13.54 44.53
CA TYR A 662 16.67 14.50 45.64
C TYR A 662 15.99 15.84 45.25
N LYS A 663 16.20 16.30 44.02
CA LYS A 663 15.54 17.53 43.51
C LYS A 663 14.02 17.31 43.32
N ARG A 664 13.58 16.09 43.00
CA ARG A 664 12.15 15.72 42.88
C ARG A 664 11.48 15.66 44.24
N ASP A 665 12.13 15.09 45.23
CA ASP A 665 11.61 14.93 46.58
C ASP A 665 11.42 16.31 47.27
N ARG A 666 12.36 17.21 47.08
CA ARG A 666 12.25 18.62 47.55
C ARG A 666 11.11 19.39 46.88
N ARG A 667 10.74 19.05 45.66
CA ARG A 667 9.56 19.64 44.97
C ARG A 667 8.25 19.09 45.52
N HIS A 668 8.22 17.84 45.98
CA HIS A 668 7.04 17.23 46.61
C HIS A 668 6.79 17.83 48.00
N GLU A 669 7.80 18.06 48.83
CA GLU A 669 7.67 18.72 50.11
C GLU A 669 7.14 20.16 50.02
N LEU A 670 7.58 20.92 48.99
CA LEU A 670 7.09 22.26 48.71
C LEU A 670 5.63 22.31 48.23
N ARG A 671 5.11 21.25 47.63
CA ARG A 671 3.71 21.13 47.23
C ARG A 671 2.81 20.78 48.44
N HIS A 672 3.27 19.96 49.37
CA HIS A 672 2.49 19.60 50.58
C HIS A 672 2.33 20.75 51.59
N ARG A 673 3.21 21.77 51.61
CA ARG A 673 3.08 22.96 52.46
C ARG A 673 2.07 23.99 51.92
N ARG A 674 1.48 23.81 50.74
CA ARG A 674 0.49 24.77 50.18
C ARG A 674 -0.97 24.39 50.38
N HIS A 675 -1.28 23.32 51.08
CA HIS A 675 -2.65 22.90 51.37
C HIS A 675 -2.80 22.58 52.86
N SER A 676 -2.90 23.63 53.68
CA SER A 676 -3.57 23.58 54.97
C SER A 676 -4.28 24.90 55.23
N PRO A 677 -5.57 24.89 55.50
CA PRO A 677 -6.32 26.13 55.79
C PRO A 677 -6.18 26.50 57.26
N GLY A 678 -5.64 27.67 57.56
CA GLY A 678 -5.50 28.24 58.85
C GLY A 678 -6.16 29.61 58.96
N ARG A 679 -7.05 29.72 59.91
CA ARG A 679 -7.91 30.78 60.35
C ARG A 679 -7.16 32.02 60.81
N GLY A 680 -7.59 33.23 60.40
CA GLY A 680 -7.85 34.38 61.30
C GLY A 680 -6.68 35.29 61.68
N GLY A 681 -6.79 36.62 61.37
CA GLY A 681 -6.21 37.71 62.08
C GLY A 681 -5.30 38.64 61.28
N ALA A 682 -5.80 39.87 60.99
CA ALA A 682 -5.02 41.04 60.55
C ALA A 682 -4.56 41.82 61.76
N PRO A 683 -3.81 42.97 61.68
CA PRO A 683 -2.93 43.51 60.59
C PRO A 683 -1.58 44.02 61.16
N GLY A 684 -0.66 44.46 60.28
CA GLY A 684 0.47 45.33 60.74
C GLY A 684 1.69 45.30 59.75
N ASN A 685 1.83 46.40 59.10
CA ASN A 685 2.98 47.11 58.56
C ASN A 685 4.42 46.53 58.51
N ASP A 686 5.01 46.79 57.35
CA ASP A 686 6.31 47.45 57.09
C ASP A 686 7.48 46.65 56.52
N LEU A 687 7.92 47.19 55.38
CA LEU A 687 9.27 47.42 54.86
C LEU A 687 10.21 46.32 54.40
N ALA A 688 10.40 46.42 53.07
CA ALA A 688 11.71 46.52 52.36
C ALA A 688 12.75 45.39 52.48
N HIS A 689 13.16 44.80 51.41
CA HIS A 689 14.40 44.94 50.66
C HIS A 689 14.73 43.76 49.75
N HIS A 690 15.03 44.10 48.47
CA HIS A 690 15.97 43.55 47.47
C HIS A 690 16.00 42.06 47.10
N GLY A 691 15.84 41.93 45.77
CA GLY A 691 15.98 40.90 44.78
C GLY A 691 17.28 40.05 44.80
N PRO A 692 17.58 39.28 43.74
CA PRO A 692 17.48 39.62 42.31
C PRO A 692 16.88 38.50 41.39
N GLU A 693 16.46 38.93 40.27
CA GLU A 693 16.42 38.44 38.88
C GLU A 693 16.70 36.98 38.56
N GLU A 694 15.77 36.37 37.83
CA GLU A 694 16.06 35.45 36.72
C GLU A 694 15.07 35.69 35.57
N GLU A 695 15.66 35.97 34.43
CA GLU A 695 15.07 36.31 33.14
C GLU A 695 14.06 35.26 32.62
N LEU A 696 12.91 35.73 32.19
CA LEU A 696 12.08 35.02 31.24
C LEU A 696 11.85 35.92 30.02
N MET A 697 12.53 35.60 28.91
CA MET A 697 12.35 36.29 27.65
C MET A 697 10.92 36.13 27.15
N SER A 698 10.20 37.21 27.03
CA SER A 698 9.00 37.40 26.23
C SER A 698 9.27 38.51 25.20
N LEU A 699 9.20 38.16 23.95
CA LEU A 699 9.34 39.05 22.81
C LEU A 699 8.19 40.06 22.77
N GLN A 700 8.53 41.33 22.95
CA GLN A 700 7.68 42.48 22.68
C GLN A 700 7.85 42.96 21.25
N ILE A 701 6.74 43.05 20.56
CA ILE A 701 6.61 43.78 19.29
C ILE A 701 6.39 45.25 19.59
N LYS A 702 7.29 46.09 19.13
CA LYS A 702 7.22 47.56 19.14
C LYS A 702 6.07 48.05 18.26
N ARG A 703 5.20 48.87 18.86
CA ARG A 703 4.33 49.85 18.15
C ARG A 703 4.87 51.27 18.41
N ALA A 704 4.98 52.00 17.34
CA ALA A 704 5.23 53.46 17.40
C ALA A 704 3.94 54.21 17.10
N GLY A 705 3.62 55.14 17.98
CA GLY A 705 3.19 56.50 17.70
C GLY A 705 1.71 56.85 17.64
N GLY A 706 1.23 57.60 18.60
CA GLY A 706 0.27 58.65 18.40
C GLY A 706 -1.10 58.53 19.11
N ALA A 707 -1.22 59.16 20.30
CA ALA A 707 -2.49 59.49 20.97
C ALA A 707 -3.07 60.81 20.39
N PRO A 708 -4.31 61.31 20.71
CA PRO A 708 -4.96 61.32 22.00
C PRO A 708 -6.49 61.10 22.03
N ASP A 709 -6.93 60.80 23.25
CA ASP A 709 -8.18 61.12 24.01
C ASP A 709 -9.56 61.21 23.35
N LEU A 710 -10.51 60.44 23.86
CA LEU A 710 -11.72 60.93 24.57
C LEU A 710 -12.68 59.78 24.96
N GLU A 711 -13.31 59.96 26.09
CA GLU A 711 -14.15 59.09 26.91
C GLU A 711 -15.53 58.72 26.32
N PRO A 712 -16.39 57.91 27.03
CA PRO A 712 -17.31 56.96 26.44
C PRO A 712 -18.78 57.43 26.47
N LEU A 713 -19.58 56.93 25.52
CA LEU A 713 -21.07 56.99 25.62
C LEU A 713 -21.71 55.73 25.03
N ARG A 714 -22.64 55.19 25.78
CA ARG A 714 -23.59 54.11 25.51
C ARG A 714 -24.78 54.58 24.66
N PRO A 715 -25.76 53.73 24.36
CA PRO A 715 -26.08 53.24 23.02
C PRO A 715 -27.36 53.82 22.48
N HIS A 716 -27.58 53.74 21.20
CA HIS A 716 -28.90 53.56 20.56
C HIS A 716 -28.82 53.73 19.02
N ASP A 717 -29.38 52.74 18.37
CA ASP A 717 -30.20 52.80 17.14
C ASP A 717 -29.67 53.35 15.81
N ILE A 718 -30.01 52.51 14.79
CA ILE A 718 -30.49 52.87 13.44
C ILE A 718 -29.44 52.94 12.32
N LEU A 719 -29.47 51.97 11.42
CA LEU A 719 -29.97 51.95 10.02
C LEU A 719 -29.22 50.94 9.17
N ARG A 720 -30.03 50.07 8.56
CA ARG A 720 -29.70 49.24 7.42
C ARG A 720 -29.56 50.10 6.14
N PRO A 721 -28.91 49.64 5.10
CA PRO A 721 -29.68 49.22 3.96
C PRO A 721 -29.30 47.89 3.29
N ALA A 722 -30.28 47.14 2.95
CA ALA A 722 -30.74 46.56 1.68
C ALA A 722 -29.93 45.44 1.05
N CYS A 723 -30.47 44.24 1.15
CA CYS A 723 -30.33 43.09 0.28
C CYS A 723 -31.26 43.19 -0.94
N PRO A 724 -30.98 42.46 -2.04
CA PRO A 724 -32.01 41.85 -2.89
C PRO A 724 -31.89 40.31 -2.96
N PRO A 725 -32.84 39.58 -3.60
CA PRO A 725 -33.81 38.80 -2.83
C PRO A 725 -33.67 37.27 -3.00
N ASP A 726 -34.12 36.62 -1.95
CA ASP A 726 -34.77 35.34 -1.72
C ASP A 726 -35.03 34.32 -2.86
N TYR A 727 -34.64 33.08 -2.55
CA TYR A 727 -35.52 31.92 -2.76
C TYR A 727 -35.64 31.13 -1.44
N THR A 728 -36.69 31.42 -0.70
CA THR A 728 -37.18 30.61 0.41
C THR A 728 -38.14 29.55 -0.10
N LEU A 729 -37.78 28.27 0.05
CA LEU A 729 -38.74 27.19 0.01
C LEU A 729 -39.39 27.06 1.40
N ALA A 730 -40.69 27.32 1.42
CA ALA A 730 -41.56 27.29 2.56
C ALA A 730 -41.70 25.86 3.14
N LEU A 731 -41.28 25.65 4.34
CA LEU A 731 -41.73 24.56 5.22
C LEU A 731 -43.06 24.98 5.85
N ARG A 732 -44.15 24.43 5.39
CA ARG A 732 -45.45 24.47 6.08
C ARG A 732 -45.40 23.55 7.27
N ARG A 733 -45.58 24.08 8.45
CA ARG A 733 -46.04 23.37 9.65
C ARG A 733 -47.47 22.94 9.41
N ALA A 734 -47.75 21.63 9.54
CA ALA A 734 -49.08 21.09 9.71
C ALA A 734 -49.41 20.95 11.20
N PRO A 735 -50.73 21.09 11.58
CA PRO A 735 -51.15 21.04 12.96
C PRO A 735 -51.15 19.61 13.51
N GLU A 736 -50.87 19.49 14.82
CA GLU A 736 -51.10 18.32 15.62
C GLU A 736 -52.61 17.98 15.61
N ASP A 737 -52.91 16.69 15.57
CA ASP A 737 -54.20 15.98 15.63
C ASP A 737 -54.71 15.36 14.32
N ALA A 738 -54.16 14.16 14.02
CA ALA A 738 -54.89 13.13 13.27
C ALA A 738 -54.34 11.75 13.64
N PRO A 739 -55.20 10.73 13.89
CA PRO A 739 -54.80 9.41 14.36
C PRO A 739 -54.11 8.60 13.26
N LEU A 740 -53.14 7.83 13.66
CA LEU A 740 -52.37 6.90 12.85
C LEU A 740 -53.23 5.83 12.18
N PRO A 741 -53.03 5.49 10.89
CA PRO A 741 -53.71 4.35 10.28
C PRO A 741 -53.19 3.03 10.82
N PRO A 742 -54.01 1.96 10.84
CA PRO A 742 -53.69 0.65 11.35
C PRO A 742 -52.68 -0.09 10.46
N PRO A 743 -51.88 -1.01 11.02
CA PRO A 743 -50.89 -1.77 10.29
C PRO A 743 -51.52 -2.76 9.30
N PRO A 744 -50.87 -3.08 8.17
CA PRO A 744 -51.38 -4.01 7.19
C PRO A 744 -51.40 -5.43 7.75
N PRO A 745 -52.38 -6.27 7.31
CA PRO A 745 -52.49 -7.66 7.78
C PRO A 745 -51.38 -8.56 7.20
N PRO A 746 -51.02 -9.64 7.91
CA PRO A 746 -49.99 -10.56 7.42
C PRO A 746 -50.48 -11.37 6.21
N PRO A 747 -49.55 -11.77 5.30
CA PRO A 747 -49.93 -12.50 4.10
C PRO A 747 -50.44 -13.93 4.45
N THR A 748 -51.60 -14.25 3.92
CA THR A 748 -52.24 -15.57 3.97
C THR A 748 -51.43 -16.60 3.19
N SER A 749 -51.08 -17.67 3.89
CA SER A 749 -50.51 -18.90 3.34
C SER A 749 -51.47 -19.56 2.34
N VAL A 750 -50.98 -19.78 1.11
CA VAL A 750 -51.63 -20.68 0.14
C VAL A 750 -50.99 -22.06 0.27
N MET A 751 -51.80 -23.06 0.67
CA MET A 751 -51.46 -24.47 0.65
C MET A 751 -51.35 -24.95 -0.80
N VAL A 752 -50.28 -25.73 -1.11
CA VAL A 752 -50.24 -26.69 -2.21
C VAL A 752 -49.57 -27.97 -1.67
N PRO A 753 -50.08 -29.16 -2.06
CA PRO A 753 -49.94 -30.41 -1.30
C PRO A 753 -48.66 -31.20 -1.58
N ASN A 754 -48.33 -32.02 -0.56
CA ASN A 754 -47.29 -33.06 -0.50
C ASN A 754 -47.11 -33.92 -1.73
N THR A 755 -45.88 -34.25 -2.06
CA THR A 755 -45.43 -35.66 -2.03
C THR A 755 -43.91 -35.80 -2.18
N ILE A 756 -43.39 -36.73 -1.37
CA ILE A 756 -42.22 -37.62 -1.54
C ILE A 756 -40.86 -37.17 -0.99
N SER A 757 -40.61 -37.59 0.22
CA SER A 757 -39.53 -38.46 0.77
C SER A 757 -38.06 -38.12 0.52
N GLY A 758 -37.39 -37.87 1.61
CA GLY A 758 -36.17 -38.54 1.97
C GLY A 758 -34.89 -37.75 1.88
N LEU A 759 -34.55 -37.05 2.98
CA LEU A 759 -33.16 -36.87 3.39
C LEU A 759 -33.12 -36.43 4.86
N PRO A 760 -32.19 -36.95 5.68
CA PRO A 760 -32.14 -36.64 7.11
C PRO A 760 -31.38 -35.36 7.37
N SER A 761 -31.98 -34.54 8.20
CA SER A 761 -31.43 -33.33 8.81
C SER A 761 -30.32 -33.67 9.79
N LEU A 762 -29.20 -32.94 9.68
CA LEU A 762 -28.22 -32.78 10.74
C LEU A 762 -28.58 -31.50 11.52
N HIS A 763 -28.82 -31.66 12.79
CA HIS A 763 -28.82 -30.56 13.76
C HIS A 763 -27.71 -30.78 14.80
N PRO A 764 -27.24 -29.70 15.46
CA PRO A 764 -25.92 -29.63 16.09
C PRO A 764 -25.95 -29.88 17.59
N PHE A 765 -24.75 -30.23 18.07
CA PHE A 765 -24.20 -30.04 19.43
C PHE A 765 -25.06 -30.20 20.68
N ASN A 766 -24.69 -31.11 21.52
CA ASN A 766 -24.25 -30.87 22.91
C ASN A 766 -23.80 -32.15 23.64
N THR A 767 -22.79 -31.94 24.49
CA THR A 767 -22.44 -32.61 25.74
C THR A 767 -21.55 -33.84 25.69
N PHE A 768 -20.40 -33.67 26.34
CA PHE A 768 -19.56 -34.74 26.94
C PHE A 768 -20.28 -35.59 27.93
N PRO A 769 -19.88 -36.87 28.11
CA PRO A 769 -19.27 -37.20 29.40
C PRO A 769 -18.04 -38.12 29.32
N THR A 770 -17.15 -37.89 30.29
CA THR A 770 -16.07 -38.73 30.78
C THR A 770 -16.51 -40.16 31.11
N THR A 771 -15.69 -41.16 30.72
CA THR A 771 -15.21 -42.22 31.60
C THR A 771 -14.18 -43.12 30.92
N ALA A 772 -13.24 -43.58 31.70
CA ALA A 772 -12.08 -44.41 31.38
C ALA A 772 -12.45 -45.89 31.03
N HIS A 773 -11.60 -46.53 30.22
CA HIS A 773 -10.82 -47.73 30.54
C HIS A 773 -10.23 -48.44 29.31
N ASN A 774 -8.93 -48.61 29.40
CA ASN A 774 -8.09 -49.76 28.97
C ASN A 774 -8.47 -50.65 27.78
N ASN A 775 -7.58 -50.75 26.77
CA ASN A 775 -6.64 -51.86 26.56
C ASN A 775 -6.13 -51.97 25.11
N THR A 776 -4.81 -52.12 25.06
CA THR A 776 -4.00 -52.98 24.15
C THR A 776 -3.99 -52.80 22.66
N LEU A 777 -2.78 -52.49 22.22
CA LEU A 777 -2.06 -52.64 20.96
C LEU A 777 -2.37 -53.92 20.15
N PRO A 778 -2.11 -54.01 18.83
CA PRO A 778 -0.74 -53.92 18.30
C PRO A 778 -0.53 -53.21 16.97
N HIS A 779 0.71 -52.78 16.74
CA HIS A 779 1.33 -52.36 15.45
C HIS A 779 1.29 -53.46 14.38
N PRO A 780 1.47 -53.15 13.08
CA PRO A 780 2.80 -53.24 12.56
C PRO A 780 3.21 -52.15 11.53
N HIS A 781 4.52 -51.87 11.57
CA HIS A 781 5.47 -51.40 10.56
C HIS A 781 5.02 -51.18 9.10
N SER A 782 5.41 -50.08 8.50
CA SER A 782 6.22 -50.06 7.28
C SER A 782 6.90 -48.72 7.07
N THR A 783 8.19 -48.78 7.04
CA THR A 783 9.21 -47.93 6.41
C THR A 783 8.88 -47.50 4.97
N THR A 784 9.20 -46.28 4.57
CA THR A 784 10.27 -45.99 3.59
C THR A 784 10.45 -44.46 3.41
N ARG A 785 11.74 -44.12 3.41
CA ARG A 785 12.40 -42.88 2.97
C ARG A 785 12.05 -42.48 1.55
N VAL A 786 11.98 -41.22 1.22
CA VAL A 786 13.05 -40.38 0.61
C VAL A 786 12.63 -38.93 0.87
#